data_0dad141d831be427d0cb9ce64db1659c
#
_entry.id   0dad141d831be427d0cb9ce64db1659c
#
_cell.length_a   1.000
_cell.length_b   1.000
_cell.length_c   1.000
_cell.angle_alpha   90.00
_cell.angle_beta   90.00
_cell.angle_gamma   90.00
#
_symmetry.space_group_name_H-M   'P 1'
#
loop_
_entity.id
_entity.type
_entity.pdbx_description
1 polymer ?
#
loop_
_entity_poly.entity_id
_entity_poly.type
_entity_poly.pdbx_seq_one_letter_code
_entity_poly.pdbx_strand_id
1 'polypeptide(L)'
;MRFPILLFIFFGQLNLYSSEPVIQLNSALTYCNLGKHISYFEDKTSQLTLSQIQERSEKGQFKRGQTDILNLGNTKSAFWIRIDYISSSSNRDYLILDVPNIDYIDLYINTDSGMMHRVSGAIHPWREGVIITNNYIFVLPAQNHMPTTLWLRLKTNNILIAPIKIANSENFVPGKSIKNNLEVIYIGVLLTLFLFNIFLYFSLKDSTYLYYSLYVLSLTIYAVLYLRGYSYLLGNDVRILLNRYPHGFLGISIIASILFSKKFLNLKSLFKPSVRVCDFLIVCCIVMICVSVTGFKSIASMMAQATALAGSIVLWSCGLIAYRKGHKPAKYYILAWSFIQVTVVAVVLSLEGILTYHDYSFEFVPIGSTIELLLLAFALGDRYRTIIRNEQLIKDENFSLIQTQNHRLEKLVEERTLKLSETIEQLETSNSVKNKLFSIIAHDLRSPFNSLISIFSLKDMDLLTLDELKILLNENKKNIDTIHNTLNNLLYWAKSQMEGVKTLPVAFNIKQLIEELALVYSPLIQAKGITINLHATDQFIVFADENQIQLVLRNLIDNAIKFTPSSHGIGITLTHNMYSIEICVSNTISKTNALNIESITNPDAFEATYGTGHEKGVGLGLHLCREYIKENGSELRVKISGRLVSFCFELPRA
;
A
#
# COMPACT_ATOMS: atom_id res chain seq x y z
N MET A 1 10.15 -72.15 -36.14
CA MET A 1 11.05 -73.17 -35.55
C MET A 1 12.37 -73.17 -36.29
N ARG A 2 13.43 -72.63 -35.75
CA ARG A 2 14.85 -72.94 -35.99
C ARG A 2 15.66 -72.00 -35.06
N PHE A 3 16.16 -72.54 -33.96
CA PHE A 3 17.17 -71.90 -33.07
C PHE A 3 18.53 -72.00 -33.81
N PRO A 4 19.36 -70.95 -33.83
CA PRO A 4 20.77 -71.09 -34.05
C PRO A 4 21.48 -71.18 -32.71
N ILE A 5 22.25 -72.19 -32.51
CA ILE A 5 23.24 -72.48 -31.50
C ILE A 5 24.34 -71.46 -31.63
N LEU A 6 24.51 -70.62 -30.60
CA LEU A 6 25.64 -69.70 -30.46
C LEU A 6 26.81 -70.45 -29.87
N LEU A 7 27.77 -70.69 -30.69
CA LEU A 7 29.07 -71.29 -30.36
C LEU A 7 29.90 -70.25 -29.56
N PHE A 8 30.04 -70.42 -28.27
CA PHE A 8 30.99 -69.65 -27.45
C PHE A 8 32.44 -70.13 -27.75
N ILE A 9 33.14 -69.34 -28.61
CA ILE A 9 34.58 -69.50 -28.77
C ILE A 9 35.29 -68.78 -27.60
N PHE A 10 35.81 -69.56 -26.70
CA PHE A 10 36.69 -69.10 -25.63
C PHE A 10 38.03 -68.75 -26.26
N PHE A 11 38.27 -67.47 -26.62
CA PHE A 11 39.60 -66.96 -26.89
C PHE A 11 40.24 -66.67 -25.53
N GLY A 12 41.12 -67.55 -25.09
CA GLY A 12 42.10 -67.28 -24.04
C GLY A 12 42.96 -66.09 -24.49
N GLN A 13 42.77 -64.94 -23.84
CA GLN A 13 43.71 -63.84 -23.98
C GLN A 13 45.05 -64.27 -23.38
N LEU A 14 45.99 -64.66 -24.24
CA LEU A 14 47.38 -64.63 -23.97
C LEU A 14 47.75 -63.17 -23.59
N ASN A 15 47.94 -62.91 -22.31
CA ASN A 15 48.58 -61.68 -21.86
C ASN A 15 50.02 -61.67 -22.37
N LEU A 16 50.21 -61.13 -23.57
CA LEU A 16 51.51 -60.64 -24.01
C LEU A 16 51.94 -59.53 -23.02
N TYR A 17 52.98 -59.79 -22.28
CA TYR A 17 53.70 -58.77 -21.50
C TYR A 17 54.19 -57.70 -22.50
N SER A 18 53.34 -56.73 -22.82
CA SER A 18 53.76 -55.52 -23.47
C SER A 18 54.56 -54.69 -22.44
N SER A 19 55.80 -54.42 -22.73
CA SER A 19 56.61 -53.46 -21.98
C SER A 19 55.77 -52.20 -21.75
N GLU A 20 55.70 -51.75 -20.47
CA GLU A 20 54.98 -50.51 -20.16
C GLU A 20 55.49 -49.36 -21.05
N PRO A 21 54.64 -48.57 -21.65
CA PRO A 21 55.07 -47.51 -22.56
C PRO A 21 55.82 -46.43 -21.74
N VAL A 22 57.10 -46.39 -21.91
CA VAL A 22 57.93 -45.32 -21.32
C VAL A 22 57.58 -44.01 -22.03
N ILE A 23 57.18 -43.01 -21.26
CA ILE A 23 56.78 -41.71 -21.79
C ILE A 23 58.04 -40.96 -22.22
N GLN A 24 58.20 -40.74 -23.53
CA GLN A 24 59.27 -39.91 -24.07
C GLN A 24 58.88 -38.45 -24.09
N LEU A 25 59.47 -37.63 -23.22
CA LEU A 25 59.27 -36.18 -23.21
C LEU A 25 60.13 -35.57 -24.33
N ASN A 26 59.56 -35.40 -25.50
CA ASN A 26 60.19 -34.68 -26.62
C ASN A 26 59.45 -33.33 -26.80
N SER A 27 60.03 -32.44 -27.60
CA SER A 27 59.51 -31.09 -27.85
C SER A 27 58.10 -31.04 -28.42
N ALA A 28 57.55 -32.17 -28.88
CA ALA A 28 56.19 -32.29 -29.39
C ALA A 28 55.15 -32.71 -28.35
N LEU A 29 55.55 -33.35 -27.23
CA LEU A 29 54.69 -33.82 -26.16
C LEU A 29 54.68 -32.82 -24.99
N THR A 30 54.10 -31.67 -25.25
CA THR A 30 54.02 -30.55 -24.32
C THR A 30 52.65 -30.53 -23.63
N TYR A 31 52.48 -31.09 -22.49
CA TYR A 31 51.25 -30.93 -21.71
C TYR A 31 50.12 -31.91 -22.08
N CYS A 32 50.30 -33.21 -21.90
CA CYS A 32 49.27 -34.21 -22.10
C CYS A 32 48.86 -34.89 -20.77
N ASN A 33 47.60 -35.31 -20.67
CA ASN A 33 47.14 -36.17 -19.57
C ASN A 33 47.75 -37.57 -19.70
N LEU A 34 48.31 -38.05 -18.60
CA LEU A 34 49.06 -39.31 -18.59
C LEU A 34 48.18 -40.53 -18.26
N GLY A 35 46.92 -40.40 -18.00
CA GLY A 35 46.09 -41.45 -17.42
C GLY A 35 46.10 -42.80 -18.16
N LYS A 36 46.23 -42.80 -19.52
CA LYS A 36 46.36 -44.02 -20.34
C LYS A 36 47.79 -44.58 -20.37
N HIS A 37 48.79 -43.79 -19.95
CA HIS A 37 50.19 -44.10 -20.02
C HIS A 37 50.82 -44.48 -18.65
N ILE A 38 49.97 -44.60 -17.61
CA ILE A 38 50.40 -44.90 -16.25
C ILE A 38 49.72 -46.18 -15.76
N SER A 39 50.35 -46.79 -14.78
CA SER A 39 49.79 -47.94 -14.06
C SER A 39 49.52 -47.55 -12.60
N TYR A 40 48.46 -48.10 -12.02
CA TYR A 40 48.04 -47.82 -10.63
C TYR A 40 47.67 -49.06 -9.84
N PHE A 41 47.82 -48.96 -8.51
CA PHE A 41 47.49 -50.00 -7.57
C PHE A 41 46.64 -49.39 -6.41
N GLU A 42 45.52 -50.04 -6.03
CA GLU A 42 44.71 -49.65 -4.91
C GLU A 42 45.21 -50.27 -3.60
N ASP A 43 45.69 -49.45 -2.68
CA ASP A 43 46.02 -49.85 -1.32
C ASP A 43 44.84 -49.58 -0.38
N LYS A 44 44.01 -50.60 -0.19
CA LYS A 44 42.81 -50.55 0.68
C LYS A 44 43.16 -50.29 2.15
N THR A 45 44.35 -50.69 2.58
CA THR A 45 44.81 -50.47 3.97
C THR A 45 45.38 -49.06 4.16
N SER A 46 45.79 -48.43 3.11
CA SER A 46 46.53 -47.14 3.12
C SER A 46 47.83 -47.17 3.96
N GLN A 47 48.40 -48.36 4.19
CA GLN A 47 49.54 -48.56 5.06
C GLN A 47 50.75 -49.15 4.34
N LEU A 48 50.65 -49.49 3.05
CA LEU A 48 51.73 -50.08 2.30
C LEU A 48 52.90 -49.11 2.15
N THR A 49 54.12 -49.62 2.36
CA THR A 49 55.37 -48.89 2.14
C THR A 49 55.76 -48.92 0.68
N LEU A 50 56.66 -48.02 0.26
CA LEU A 50 57.19 -47.97 -1.09
C LEU A 50 57.82 -49.30 -1.51
N SER A 51 58.65 -49.96 -0.64
CA SER A 51 59.27 -51.24 -0.95
C SER A 51 58.26 -52.34 -1.24
N GLN A 52 57.17 -52.39 -0.48
CA GLN A 52 56.07 -53.37 -0.70
C GLN A 52 55.33 -53.12 -2.02
N ILE A 53 55.22 -51.85 -2.40
CA ILE A 53 54.59 -51.42 -3.65
C ILE A 53 55.48 -51.74 -4.87
N GLN A 54 56.76 -51.57 -4.73
CA GLN A 54 57.73 -51.98 -5.77
C GLN A 54 57.67 -53.48 -6.03
N GLU A 55 57.68 -54.30 -4.97
CA GLU A 55 57.50 -55.77 -5.06
C GLU A 55 56.19 -56.17 -5.78
N ARG A 56 55.09 -55.46 -5.47
CA ARG A 56 53.79 -55.69 -6.14
C ARG A 56 53.79 -55.28 -7.60
N SER A 57 54.51 -54.24 -7.93
CA SER A 57 54.68 -53.81 -9.32
C SER A 57 55.47 -54.86 -10.13
N GLU A 58 56.53 -55.42 -9.57
CA GLU A 58 57.30 -56.48 -10.20
C GLU A 58 56.47 -57.77 -10.38
N LYS A 59 55.53 -58.03 -9.47
CA LYS A 59 54.53 -59.13 -9.58
C LYS A 59 53.36 -58.83 -10.52
N GLY A 60 53.36 -57.71 -11.25
CA GLY A 60 52.35 -57.36 -12.23
C GLY A 60 50.95 -57.06 -11.66
N GLN A 61 50.85 -56.63 -10.40
CA GLN A 61 49.57 -56.38 -9.72
C GLN A 61 49.01 -54.99 -10.00
N PHE A 62 49.69 -54.17 -10.76
CA PHE A 62 49.23 -52.86 -11.17
C PHE A 62 48.24 -52.93 -12.33
N LYS A 63 47.23 -52.08 -12.29
CA LYS A 63 46.27 -51.94 -13.36
C LYS A 63 46.65 -50.78 -14.26
N ARG A 64 46.54 -50.96 -15.55
CA ARG A 64 46.78 -49.88 -16.51
C ARG A 64 45.61 -48.93 -16.55
N GLY A 65 45.85 -47.61 -16.62
CA GLY A 65 44.83 -46.60 -16.84
C GLY A 65 44.15 -46.73 -18.19
N GLN A 66 42.82 -46.57 -18.23
CA GLN A 66 42.01 -46.75 -19.44
C GLN A 66 41.57 -45.41 -20.03
N THR A 67 41.55 -44.35 -19.23
CA THR A 67 41.10 -42.99 -19.59
C THR A 67 42.23 -41.97 -19.49
N ASP A 68 42.12 -40.86 -20.19
CA ASP A 68 43.14 -39.79 -20.17
C ASP A 68 43.26 -39.15 -18.77
N ILE A 69 42.17 -39.13 -18.00
CA ILE A 69 42.14 -38.71 -16.58
C ILE A 69 41.61 -39.87 -15.74
N LEU A 70 42.35 -40.25 -14.72
CA LEU A 70 41.91 -41.30 -13.78
C LEU A 70 40.80 -40.75 -12.88
N ASN A 71 39.61 -41.39 -12.95
CA ASN A 71 38.53 -41.22 -11.97
C ASN A 71 38.46 -42.49 -11.14
N LEU A 72 38.90 -42.42 -9.88
CA LEU A 72 38.98 -43.55 -8.93
C LEU A 72 37.81 -43.57 -7.94
N GLY A 73 36.87 -42.64 -8.13
CA GLY A 73 35.61 -42.58 -7.38
C GLY A 73 35.75 -42.09 -5.93
N ASN A 74 34.70 -42.29 -5.15
CA ASN A 74 34.65 -41.92 -3.73
C ASN A 74 35.22 -43.06 -2.89
N THR A 75 36.44 -42.90 -2.39
CA THR A 75 37.19 -43.94 -1.73
C THR A 75 37.95 -43.42 -0.51
N LYS A 76 38.32 -44.34 0.41
CA LYS A 76 39.22 -44.11 1.53
C LYS A 76 40.57 -44.76 1.31
N SER A 77 40.73 -45.55 0.23
CA SER A 77 41.97 -46.21 -0.15
C SER A 77 43.03 -45.20 -0.57
N ALA A 78 44.31 -45.54 -0.37
CA ALA A 78 45.42 -44.88 -1.07
C ALA A 78 45.62 -45.52 -2.43
N PHE A 79 45.99 -44.72 -3.41
CA PHE A 79 46.36 -45.21 -4.74
C PHE A 79 47.81 -44.92 -5.00
N TRP A 80 48.53 -45.93 -5.40
CA TRP A 80 49.90 -45.82 -5.86
C TRP A 80 49.94 -45.85 -7.38
N ILE A 81 50.58 -44.85 -7.94
CA ILE A 81 50.67 -44.63 -9.40
C ILE A 81 52.13 -44.71 -9.79
N ARG A 82 52.44 -45.56 -10.77
CA ARG A 82 53.77 -45.68 -11.36
C ARG A 82 53.80 -44.95 -12.69
N ILE A 83 54.82 -44.08 -12.87
CA ILE A 83 55.04 -43.28 -14.07
C ILE A 83 56.47 -43.48 -14.54
N ASP A 84 56.64 -44.12 -15.68
CA ASP A 84 57.98 -44.34 -16.29
C ASP A 84 58.15 -43.33 -17.40
N TYR A 85 59.18 -42.48 -17.31
CA TYR A 85 59.44 -41.45 -18.31
C TYR A 85 60.94 -41.31 -18.63
N ILE A 86 61.22 -40.81 -19.82
CA ILE A 86 62.55 -40.41 -20.25
C ILE A 86 62.48 -38.93 -20.64
N SER A 87 63.33 -38.11 -20.02
CA SER A 87 63.51 -36.72 -20.42
C SER A 87 64.58 -36.61 -21.51
N SER A 88 64.21 -35.92 -22.59
CA SER A 88 65.16 -35.57 -23.63
C SER A 88 65.75 -34.14 -23.47
N SER A 89 65.29 -33.44 -22.44
CA SER A 89 65.64 -32.04 -22.17
C SER A 89 66.72 -31.98 -21.07
N SER A 90 67.74 -31.11 -21.24
CA SER A 90 68.65 -30.72 -20.18
C SER A 90 68.00 -29.76 -19.16
N ASN A 91 66.81 -29.35 -19.42
CA ASN A 91 66.05 -28.43 -18.59
C ASN A 91 65.17 -29.18 -17.54
N ARG A 92 64.63 -28.43 -16.57
CA ARG A 92 63.77 -28.97 -15.52
C ARG A 92 62.43 -29.41 -16.08
N ASP A 93 62.01 -30.58 -15.71
CA ASP A 93 60.65 -31.08 -15.99
C ASP A 93 59.73 -30.85 -14.80
N TYR A 94 58.45 -30.84 -15.05
CA TYR A 94 57.40 -30.64 -14.05
C TYR A 94 56.38 -31.78 -14.10
N LEU A 95 56.10 -32.37 -12.92
CA LEU A 95 54.91 -33.20 -12.72
C LEU A 95 53.80 -32.34 -12.16
N ILE A 96 52.66 -32.31 -12.85
CA ILE A 96 51.52 -31.46 -12.54
C ILE A 96 50.34 -32.35 -12.21
N LEU A 97 49.77 -32.14 -11.03
CA LEU A 97 48.42 -32.60 -10.65
C LEU A 97 47.46 -31.43 -10.77
N ASP A 98 46.69 -31.44 -11.87
CA ASP A 98 45.82 -30.31 -12.24
C ASP A 98 44.48 -30.34 -11.44
N VAL A 99 44.60 -30.55 -10.12
CA VAL A 99 43.47 -30.57 -9.17
C VAL A 99 43.95 -30.15 -7.78
N PRO A 100 43.21 -29.25 -7.07
CA PRO A 100 43.63 -28.74 -5.77
C PRO A 100 43.23 -29.60 -4.56
N ASN A 101 42.34 -30.61 -4.74
CA ASN A 101 41.53 -31.17 -3.65
C ASN A 101 41.99 -32.56 -3.17
N ILE A 102 43.21 -32.98 -3.49
CA ILE A 102 43.79 -34.24 -3.00
C ILE A 102 44.37 -34.00 -1.61
N ASP A 103 43.92 -34.72 -0.59
CA ASP A 103 44.28 -34.48 0.80
C ASP A 103 45.78 -34.78 1.08
N TYR A 104 46.31 -35.89 0.53
CA TYR A 104 47.67 -36.37 0.75
C TYR A 104 48.30 -36.74 -0.60
N ILE A 105 49.48 -36.23 -0.87
CA ILE A 105 50.26 -36.49 -2.07
C ILE A 105 51.71 -36.77 -1.64
N ASP A 106 52.17 -37.98 -1.85
CA ASP A 106 53.55 -38.35 -1.66
C ASP A 106 54.18 -38.69 -3.02
N LEU A 107 55.26 -38.01 -3.40
CA LEU A 107 56.02 -38.27 -4.60
C LEU A 107 57.42 -38.79 -4.24
N TYR A 108 57.72 -39.96 -4.76
CA TYR A 108 59.04 -40.59 -4.61
C TYR A 108 59.72 -40.64 -5.97
N ILE A 109 60.96 -40.16 -6.01
CA ILE A 109 61.77 -40.06 -7.22
C ILE A 109 63.12 -40.74 -6.95
N ASN A 110 63.54 -41.66 -7.80
CA ASN A 110 64.87 -42.21 -7.71
C ASN A 110 65.82 -41.28 -8.41
N THR A 111 66.84 -40.80 -7.68
CA THR A 111 67.91 -39.87 -8.20
C THR A 111 69.28 -40.45 -7.95
N ASP A 112 70.26 -39.95 -8.63
CA ASP A 112 71.67 -40.36 -8.44
C ASP A 112 72.18 -40.18 -7.01
N SER A 113 71.57 -39.25 -6.24
CA SER A 113 71.87 -39.01 -4.83
C SER A 113 70.99 -39.81 -3.85
N GLY A 114 70.17 -40.71 -4.35
CA GLY A 114 69.24 -41.53 -3.53
C GLY A 114 67.75 -41.22 -3.78
N MET A 115 66.89 -41.80 -2.92
CA MET A 115 65.46 -41.62 -3.04
C MET A 115 65.02 -40.27 -2.51
N MET A 116 64.51 -39.42 -3.37
CA MET A 116 63.90 -38.14 -3.02
C MET A 116 62.44 -38.36 -2.68
N HIS A 117 61.99 -37.86 -1.52
CA HIS A 117 60.58 -37.89 -1.10
C HIS A 117 60.03 -36.46 -0.95
N ARG A 118 58.96 -36.15 -1.66
CA ARG A 118 58.24 -34.88 -1.60
C ARG A 118 56.83 -35.12 -1.08
N VAL A 119 56.43 -34.35 -0.06
CA VAL A 119 55.08 -34.45 0.57
C VAL A 119 54.32 -33.16 0.27
N SER A 120 53.10 -33.29 -0.20
CA SER A 120 52.19 -32.19 -0.45
C SER A 120 50.71 -32.61 -0.22
N GLY A 121 49.77 -31.78 -0.53
CA GLY A 121 48.35 -32.06 -0.47
C GLY A 121 47.54 -30.94 0.15
N ALA A 122 46.25 -31.04 0.01
CA ALA A 122 45.31 -29.99 0.37
C ALA A 122 45.28 -29.65 1.86
N ILE A 123 45.59 -30.63 2.71
CA ILE A 123 45.61 -30.49 4.19
C ILE A 123 47.03 -30.41 4.77
N HIS A 124 48.03 -30.39 3.90
CA HIS A 124 49.42 -30.22 4.30
C HIS A 124 49.90 -28.79 4.04
N PRO A 125 50.74 -28.22 4.96
CA PRO A 125 51.41 -26.95 4.66
C PRO A 125 52.35 -27.12 3.44
N TRP A 126 52.54 -26.03 2.69
CA TRP A 126 53.52 -26.04 1.60
C TRP A 126 54.95 -26.27 2.09
N ARG A 127 55.66 -27.06 1.32
CA ARG A 127 57.07 -27.38 1.58
C ARG A 127 57.93 -27.00 0.36
N GLU A 128 59.22 -26.97 0.56
CA GLU A 128 60.16 -26.71 -0.51
C GLU A 128 60.03 -27.70 -1.68
N GLY A 129 60.25 -27.23 -2.89
CA GLY A 129 60.17 -28.02 -4.12
C GLY A 129 58.79 -28.16 -4.74
N VAL A 130 57.78 -27.45 -4.20
CA VAL A 130 56.43 -27.34 -4.80
C VAL A 130 56.19 -25.88 -5.17
N ILE A 131 55.77 -25.64 -6.39
CA ILE A 131 55.39 -24.29 -6.83
C ILE A 131 53.99 -23.97 -6.25
N ILE A 132 53.88 -22.84 -5.57
CA ILE A 132 52.64 -22.37 -4.96
C ILE A 132 51.69 -21.86 -6.03
N THR A 133 50.70 -22.64 -6.36
CA THR A 133 49.62 -22.34 -7.32
C THR A 133 48.31 -22.95 -6.85
N ASN A 134 47.28 -22.81 -7.66
CA ASN A 134 45.99 -23.50 -7.45
C ASN A 134 46.06 -25.02 -7.74
N ASN A 135 47.20 -25.54 -8.24
CA ASN A 135 47.45 -26.95 -8.55
C ASN A 135 48.71 -27.41 -7.83
N TYR A 136 49.05 -28.71 -7.90
CA TYR A 136 50.30 -29.24 -7.36
C TYR A 136 51.30 -29.42 -8.50
N ILE A 137 52.39 -28.64 -8.47
CA ILE A 137 53.46 -28.66 -9.46
C ILE A 137 54.75 -29.03 -8.76
N PHE A 138 55.25 -30.26 -9.05
CA PHE A 138 56.50 -30.76 -8.52
C PHE A 138 57.62 -30.52 -9.54
N VAL A 139 58.68 -29.92 -9.10
CA VAL A 139 59.90 -29.77 -9.90
C VAL A 139 60.65 -31.10 -9.89
N LEU A 140 60.77 -31.71 -11.06
CA LEU A 140 61.54 -32.95 -11.21
C LEU A 140 63.04 -32.62 -11.37
N PRO A 141 63.95 -33.45 -10.83
CA PRO A 141 65.37 -33.28 -11.04
C PRO A 141 65.70 -33.51 -12.53
N ALA A 142 66.65 -32.75 -13.03
CA ALA A 142 67.20 -32.97 -14.39
C ALA A 142 67.87 -34.34 -14.45
N GLN A 143 67.44 -35.18 -15.39
CA GLN A 143 68.01 -36.51 -15.58
C GLN A 143 68.41 -36.68 -17.05
N ASN A 144 69.70 -36.84 -17.31
CA ASN A 144 70.25 -36.91 -18.66
C ASN A 144 69.84 -38.22 -19.36
N HIS A 145 68.74 -38.21 -20.12
CA HIS A 145 68.28 -39.29 -21.00
C HIS A 145 68.09 -40.69 -20.34
N MET A 146 68.06 -40.80 -19.00
CA MET A 146 67.88 -42.07 -18.34
C MET A 146 66.41 -42.35 -18.03
N PRO A 147 65.89 -43.58 -18.18
CA PRO A 147 64.58 -43.95 -17.80
C PRO A 147 64.39 -43.74 -16.29
N THR A 148 63.43 -42.97 -15.91
CA THR A 148 63.12 -42.64 -14.51
C THR A 148 61.74 -43.08 -14.13
N THR A 149 61.63 -43.77 -13.00
CA THR A 149 60.34 -44.19 -12.42
C THR A 149 59.93 -43.25 -11.30
N LEU A 150 58.79 -42.63 -11.41
CA LEU A 150 58.14 -41.85 -10.37
C LEU A 150 57.09 -42.74 -9.68
N TRP A 151 57.08 -42.72 -8.35
CA TRP A 151 56.04 -43.33 -7.55
C TRP A 151 55.26 -42.24 -6.87
N LEU A 152 53.94 -42.18 -7.22
CA LEU A 152 53.04 -41.16 -6.71
C LEU A 152 51.95 -41.85 -5.88
N ARG A 153 51.90 -41.53 -4.57
CA ARG A 153 50.86 -42.00 -3.68
C ARG A 153 49.85 -40.90 -3.48
N LEU A 154 48.59 -41.14 -3.85
CA LEU A 154 47.44 -40.24 -3.69
C LEU A 154 46.47 -40.82 -2.69
N LYS A 155 46.05 -40.01 -1.73
CA LYS A 155 44.98 -40.36 -0.79
C LYS A 155 44.08 -39.16 -0.52
N THR A 156 42.78 -39.42 -0.55
CA THR A 156 41.79 -38.41 -0.18
C THR A 156 40.60 -39.10 0.49
N ASN A 157 39.90 -38.41 1.35
CA ASN A 157 38.61 -38.85 1.93
C ASN A 157 37.42 -38.34 1.14
N ASN A 158 37.59 -38.07 -0.14
CA ASN A 158 36.62 -37.53 -1.09
C ASN A 158 36.71 -38.29 -2.40
N ILE A 159 36.06 -37.78 -3.45
CA ILE A 159 36.21 -38.32 -4.80
C ILE A 159 37.66 -38.08 -5.29
N LEU A 160 38.32 -39.15 -5.70
CA LEU A 160 39.67 -39.10 -6.23
C LEU A 160 39.66 -39.05 -7.76
N ILE A 161 39.87 -37.88 -8.28
CA ILE A 161 40.10 -37.64 -9.71
C ILE A 161 41.54 -37.13 -9.85
N ALA A 162 42.34 -37.77 -10.70
CA ALA A 162 43.75 -37.46 -10.83
C ALA A 162 44.13 -37.09 -12.31
N PRO A 163 43.97 -35.83 -12.69
CA PRO A 163 44.52 -35.31 -13.96
C PRO A 163 46.02 -35.09 -13.78
N ILE A 164 46.78 -36.10 -14.16
CA ILE A 164 48.27 -36.13 -14.05
C ILE A 164 48.84 -35.73 -15.39
N LYS A 165 49.70 -34.72 -15.38
CA LYS A 165 50.37 -34.20 -16.57
C LYS A 165 51.86 -34.10 -16.29
N ILE A 166 52.65 -34.21 -17.33
CA ILE A 166 54.09 -33.93 -17.29
C ILE A 166 54.42 -32.88 -18.37
N ALA A 167 55.31 -31.97 -18.06
CA ALA A 167 55.67 -30.89 -18.96
C ALA A 167 57.15 -30.52 -18.79
N ASN A 168 57.80 -30.08 -19.86
CA ASN A 168 59.13 -29.51 -19.77
C ASN A 168 59.09 -27.99 -19.55
N SER A 169 60.20 -27.42 -19.08
CA SER A 169 60.29 -25.98 -18.75
C SER A 169 60.20 -25.06 -19.98
N GLU A 170 60.44 -25.56 -21.19
CA GLU A 170 60.39 -24.75 -22.41
C GLU A 170 58.94 -24.45 -22.84
N ASN A 171 58.04 -25.36 -22.55
CA ASN A 171 56.66 -25.32 -23.00
C ASN A 171 55.65 -25.07 -21.88
N PHE A 172 56.08 -25.08 -20.63
CA PHE A 172 55.24 -24.84 -19.48
C PHE A 172 55.50 -23.45 -18.87
N VAL A 173 54.62 -22.53 -19.09
CA VAL A 173 54.54 -21.26 -18.38
C VAL A 173 53.41 -21.31 -17.38
N PRO A 174 53.72 -21.35 -16.07
CA PRO A 174 52.66 -21.30 -15.06
C PRO A 174 51.74 -20.09 -15.28
N GLY A 175 50.43 -20.32 -15.37
CA GLY A 175 49.45 -19.25 -15.51
C GLY A 175 49.14 -18.81 -16.94
N LYS A 176 49.75 -19.37 -17.99
CA LYS A 176 49.46 -19.03 -19.38
C LYS A 176 48.54 -20.09 -20.05
N SER A 177 47.29 -20.09 -19.64
CA SER A 177 46.29 -20.98 -20.23
C SER A 177 44.97 -20.22 -20.48
N ILE A 178 44.24 -20.57 -21.56
CA ILE A 178 42.90 -20.06 -21.83
C ILE A 178 42.00 -20.34 -20.64
N LYS A 179 42.16 -21.47 -19.97
CA LYS A 179 41.45 -21.88 -18.77
C LYS A 179 41.60 -20.84 -17.64
N ASN A 180 42.81 -20.32 -17.39
CA ASN A 180 43.05 -19.30 -16.37
C ASN A 180 42.33 -17.98 -16.69
N ASN A 181 42.24 -17.60 -17.96
CA ASN A 181 41.52 -16.39 -18.36
C ASN A 181 40.01 -16.53 -18.10
N LEU A 182 39.42 -17.70 -18.38
CA LEU A 182 38.02 -17.98 -18.08
C LEU A 182 37.73 -17.95 -16.57
N GLU A 183 38.67 -18.48 -15.77
CA GLU A 183 38.57 -18.43 -14.30
C GLU A 183 38.58 -17.00 -13.75
N VAL A 184 39.46 -16.13 -14.27
CA VAL A 184 39.53 -14.72 -13.87
C VAL A 184 38.25 -13.99 -14.23
N ILE A 185 37.68 -14.23 -15.42
CA ILE A 185 36.37 -13.68 -15.82
C ILE A 185 35.27 -14.15 -14.85
N TYR A 186 35.26 -15.45 -14.54
CA TYR A 186 34.30 -16.02 -13.59
C TYR A 186 34.35 -15.36 -12.22
N ILE A 187 35.56 -15.20 -11.66
CA ILE A 187 35.79 -14.53 -10.37
C ILE A 187 35.31 -13.07 -10.44
N GLY A 188 35.62 -12.37 -11.54
CA GLY A 188 35.17 -10.99 -11.76
C GLY A 188 33.64 -10.87 -11.78
N VAL A 189 32.94 -11.79 -12.45
CA VAL A 189 31.47 -11.83 -12.48
C VAL A 189 30.88 -12.07 -11.09
N LEU A 190 31.39 -13.06 -10.35
CA LEU A 190 30.93 -13.35 -8.99
C LEU A 190 31.10 -12.17 -8.04
N LEU A 191 32.27 -11.54 -8.08
CA LEU A 191 32.60 -10.37 -7.24
C LEU A 191 31.66 -9.18 -7.58
N THR A 192 31.48 -8.92 -8.87
CA THR A 192 30.59 -7.85 -9.34
C THR A 192 29.15 -8.10 -8.90
N LEU A 193 28.62 -9.32 -9.08
CA LEU A 193 27.27 -9.68 -8.66
C LEU A 193 27.10 -9.57 -7.14
N PHE A 194 28.09 -10.02 -6.37
CA PHE A 194 28.07 -9.90 -4.91
C PHE A 194 28.02 -8.43 -4.47
N LEU A 195 28.97 -7.59 -4.92
CA LEU A 195 29.05 -6.18 -4.53
C LEU A 195 27.81 -5.40 -4.97
N PHE A 196 27.33 -5.63 -6.19
CA PHE A 196 26.14 -4.96 -6.70
C PHE A 196 24.88 -5.30 -5.89
N ASN A 197 24.68 -6.59 -5.57
CA ASN A 197 23.50 -6.99 -4.82
C ASN A 197 23.56 -6.62 -3.34
N ILE A 198 24.75 -6.58 -2.73
CA ILE A 198 24.90 -6.06 -1.36
C ILE A 198 24.60 -4.56 -1.31
N PHE A 199 25.04 -3.79 -2.34
CA PHE A 199 24.68 -2.38 -2.50
C PHE A 199 23.16 -2.19 -2.63
N LEU A 200 22.49 -3.01 -3.47
CA LEU A 200 21.03 -2.98 -3.60
C LEU A 200 20.31 -3.33 -2.30
N TYR A 201 20.85 -4.26 -1.52
CA TYR A 201 20.29 -4.57 -0.19
C TYR A 201 20.29 -3.34 0.73
N PHE A 202 21.41 -2.61 0.83
CA PHE A 202 21.48 -1.40 1.66
C PHE A 202 20.59 -0.28 1.13
N SER A 203 20.45 -0.15 -0.18
CA SER A 203 19.63 0.87 -0.83
C SER A 203 18.13 0.59 -0.66
N LEU A 204 17.69 -0.65 -0.90
CA LEU A 204 16.28 -1.03 -0.97
C LEU A 204 15.75 -1.68 0.31
N LYS A 205 16.65 -2.12 1.21
CA LYS A 205 16.34 -2.85 2.45
C LYS A 205 15.48 -4.11 2.24
N ASP A 206 15.48 -4.67 1.02
CA ASP A 206 14.80 -5.94 0.72
C ASP A 206 15.76 -7.12 0.94
N SER A 207 15.44 -7.97 1.91
CA SER A 207 16.22 -9.17 2.27
C SER A 207 16.39 -10.17 1.12
N THR A 208 15.66 -10.05 0.01
CA THR A 208 15.86 -10.89 -1.17
C THR A 208 17.26 -10.70 -1.74
N TYR A 209 17.76 -9.45 -1.79
CA TYR A 209 19.12 -9.13 -2.26
C TYR A 209 20.18 -9.64 -1.29
N LEU A 210 19.90 -9.62 0.03
CA LEU A 210 20.81 -10.18 1.03
C LEU A 210 20.95 -11.71 0.86
N TYR A 211 19.85 -12.45 0.69
CA TYR A 211 19.91 -13.89 0.48
C TYR A 211 20.61 -14.25 -0.83
N TYR A 212 20.39 -13.48 -1.89
CA TYR A 212 21.12 -13.65 -3.14
C TYR A 212 22.63 -13.36 -2.97
N SER A 213 23.02 -12.30 -2.28
CA SER A 213 24.41 -11.99 -1.98
C SER A 213 25.08 -13.10 -1.15
N LEU A 214 24.38 -13.63 -0.15
CA LEU A 214 24.86 -14.74 0.67
C LEU A 214 25.04 -16.02 -0.18
N TYR A 215 24.13 -16.27 -1.12
CA TYR A 215 24.23 -17.36 -2.09
C TYR A 215 25.49 -17.20 -2.95
N VAL A 216 25.67 -16.03 -3.57
CA VAL A 216 26.85 -15.75 -4.41
C VAL A 216 28.15 -15.86 -3.60
N LEU A 217 28.21 -15.31 -2.40
CA LEU A 217 29.38 -15.35 -1.54
C LEU A 217 29.75 -16.78 -1.15
N SER A 218 28.80 -17.57 -0.65
CA SER A 218 29.05 -18.95 -0.23
C SER A 218 29.39 -19.85 -1.41
N LEU A 219 28.78 -19.62 -2.57
CA LEU A 219 29.13 -20.30 -3.81
C LEU A 219 30.55 -19.91 -4.26
N THR A 220 30.96 -18.64 -4.14
CA THR A 220 32.31 -18.19 -4.45
C THR A 220 33.33 -18.89 -3.55
N ILE A 221 33.09 -18.98 -2.26
CA ILE A 221 33.97 -19.71 -1.33
C ILE A 221 34.12 -21.18 -1.76
N TYR A 222 33.00 -21.84 -2.07
CA TYR A 222 33.03 -23.24 -2.49
C TYR A 222 33.65 -23.44 -3.87
N ALA A 223 33.20 -22.71 -4.89
CA ALA A 223 33.59 -22.94 -6.27
C ALA A 223 35.00 -22.37 -6.61
N VAL A 224 35.34 -21.20 -6.08
CA VAL A 224 36.63 -20.54 -6.39
C VAL A 224 37.71 -20.95 -5.40
N LEU A 225 37.44 -20.80 -4.09
CA LEU A 225 38.51 -21.05 -3.10
C LEU A 225 38.77 -22.55 -2.89
N TYR A 226 37.73 -23.39 -2.89
CA TYR A 226 37.90 -24.84 -2.71
C TYR A 226 38.03 -25.59 -4.03
N LEU A 227 37.02 -25.59 -4.93
CA LEU A 227 37.07 -26.40 -6.15
C LEU A 227 38.17 -26.00 -7.11
N ARG A 228 38.46 -24.70 -7.22
CA ARG A 228 39.51 -24.16 -8.08
C ARG A 228 40.85 -23.92 -7.37
N GLY A 229 40.89 -24.13 -6.03
CA GLY A 229 42.10 -24.08 -5.25
C GLY A 229 42.68 -22.67 -4.98
N TYR A 230 41.95 -21.59 -5.32
CA TYR A 230 42.43 -20.21 -5.08
C TYR A 230 42.56 -19.85 -3.59
N SER A 231 42.17 -20.76 -2.68
CA SER A 231 42.41 -20.63 -1.25
C SER A 231 43.89 -20.45 -0.91
N TYR A 232 44.82 -20.83 -1.82
CA TYR A 232 46.26 -20.59 -1.62
C TYR A 232 46.62 -19.11 -1.45
N LEU A 233 45.84 -18.20 -2.01
CA LEU A 233 46.00 -16.75 -1.87
C LEU A 233 45.75 -16.25 -0.44
N LEU A 234 44.97 -17.00 0.35
CA LEU A 234 44.58 -16.64 1.71
C LEU A 234 45.50 -17.26 2.79
N GLY A 235 46.54 -17.95 2.39
CA GLY A 235 47.47 -18.60 3.28
C GLY A 235 47.11 -20.05 3.63
N ASN A 236 48.08 -20.75 4.28
CA ASN A 236 47.97 -22.18 4.58
C ASN A 236 46.79 -22.51 5.49
N ASP A 237 46.56 -21.74 6.54
CA ASP A 237 45.55 -22.07 7.55
C ASP A 237 44.13 -22.03 6.95
N VAL A 238 43.82 -21.00 6.15
CA VAL A 238 42.54 -20.86 5.46
C VAL A 238 42.38 -21.96 4.41
N ARG A 239 43.42 -22.25 3.63
CA ARG A 239 43.41 -23.34 2.66
C ARG A 239 43.13 -24.69 3.30
N ILE A 240 43.82 -25.03 4.39
CA ILE A 240 43.62 -26.27 5.14
C ILE A 240 42.20 -26.34 5.73
N LEU A 241 41.71 -25.23 6.30
CA LEU A 241 40.33 -25.15 6.84
C LEU A 241 39.28 -25.43 5.76
N LEU A 242 39.37 -24.75 4.61
CA LEU A 242 38.44 -24.92 3.49
C LEU A 242 38.45 -26.35 2.93
N ASN A 243 39.67 -26.94 2.82
CA ASN A 243 39.81 -28.32 2.34
C ASN A 243 39.36 -29.37 3.38
N ARG A 244 39.40 -29.02 4.67
CA ARG A 244 38.90 -29.90 5.72
C ARG A 244 37.39 -29.98 5.76
N TYR A 245 36.69 -28.84 5.53
CA TYR A 245 35.21 -28.71 5.68
C TYR A 245 34.52 -28.14 4.43
N PRO A 246 34.78 -28.62 3.22
CA PRO A 246 34.33 -27.98 1.99
C PRO A 246 32.80 -27.99 1.85
N HIS A 247 32.13 -29.08 2.24
CA HIS A 247 30.71 -29.27 2.07
C HIS A 247 29.87 -28.40 3.02
N GLY A 248 30.48 -27.82 4.06
CA GLY A 248 29.86 -26.81 4.90
C GLY A 248 29.47 -25.56 4.12
N PHE A 249 30.39 -25.04 3.30
CA PHE A 249 30.16 -23.86 2.46
C PHE A 249 29.14 -24.13 1.33
N LEU A 250 29.16 -25.33 0.74
CA LEU A 250 28.13 -25.74 -0.21
C LEU A 250 26.75 -25.82 0.45
N GLY A 251 26.68 -26.36 1.68
CA GLY A 251 25.42 -26.38 2.44
C GLY A 251 24.85 -24.98 2.71
N ILE A 252 25.71 -24.05 3.11
CA ILE A 252 25.32 -22.64 3.29
C ILE A 252 24.81 -22.04 1.98
N SER A 253 25.47 -22.34 0.85
CA SER A 253 25.06 -21.88 -0.48
C SER A 253 23.68 -22.39 -0.84
N ILE A 254 23.41 -23.69 -0.65
CA ILE A 254 22.07 -24.28 -0.93
C ILE A 254 21.00 -23.66 0.01
N ILE A 255 21.29 -23.49 1.29
CA ILE A 255 20.36 -22.83 2.23
C ILE A 255 20.06 -21.40 1.77
N ALA A 256 21.07 -20.63 1.42
CA ALA A 256 20.91 -19.25 0.94
C ALA A 256 20.07 -19.19 -0.35
N SER A 257 20.30 -20.10 -1.30
CA SER A 257 19.49 -20.19 -2.54
C SER A 257 18.02 -20.57 -2.26
N ILE A 258 17.77 -21.44 -1.27
CA ILE A 258 16.40 -21.78 -0.83
C ILE A 258 15.73 -20.56 -0.18
N LEU A 259 16.40 -19.86 0.72
CA LEU A 259 15.87 -18.66 1.38
C LEU A 259 15.58 -17.54 0.35
N PHE A 260 16.50 -17.33 -0.59
CA PHE A 260 16.30 -16.45 -1.74
C PHE A 260 15.02 -16.83 -2.51
N SER A 261 14.89 -18.10 -2.88
CA SER A 261 13.76 -18.60 -3.67
C SER A 261 12.43 -18.46 -2.95
N LYS A 262 12.37 -18.78 -1.65
CA LYS A 262 11.18 -18.59 -0.80
C LYS A 262 10.71 -17.14 -0.81
N LYS A 263 11.64 -16.19 -0.71
CA LYS A 263 11.35 -14.76 -0.67
C LYS A 263 11.06 -14.19 -2.07
N PHE A 264 11.90 -14.52 -3.05
CA PHE A 264 11.77 -14.05 -4.43
C PHE A 264 10.45 -14.47 -5.07
N LEU A 265 10.08 -15.74 -4.94
CA LEU A 265 8.84 -16.30 -5.51
C LEU A 265 7.61 -16.06 -4.62
N ASN A 266 7.77 -15.47 -3.45
CA ASN A 266 6.71 -15.28 -2.45
C ASN A 266 5.93 -16.58 -2.15
N LEU A 267 6.65 -17.70 -1.95
CA LEU A 267 6.06 -19.04 -1.80
C LEU A 267 5.09 -19.14 -0.63
N LYS A 268 5.31 -18.36 0.43
CA LYS A 268 4.44 -18.36 1.63
C LYS A 268 2.99 -17.98 1.30
N SER A 269 2.79 -17.05 0.37
CA SER A 269 1.45 -16.62 -0.06
C SER A 269 0.91 -17.47 -1.21
N LEU A 270 1.80 -17.89 -2.15
CA LEU A 270 1.39 -18.58 -3.37
C LEU A 270 1.12 -20.07 -3.17
N PHE A 271 1.97 -20.79 -2.42
CA PHE A 271 1.87 -22.24 -2.24
C PHE A 271 2.55 -22.74 -0.97
N LYS A 272 1.83 -22.79 0.14
CA LYS A 272 2.33 -23.21 1.45
C LYS A 272 3.01 -24.61 1.49
N PRO A 273 2.56 -25.66 0.74
CA PRO A 273 3.24 -26.95 0.75
C PRO A 273 4.69 -26.87 0.28
N SER A 274 5.01 -26.03 -0.74
CA SER A 274 6.40 -25.90 -1.20
C SER A 274 7.33 -25.33 -0.12
N VAL A 275 6.80 -24.51 0.78
CA VAL A 275 7.59 -23.98 1.91
C VAL A 275 8.05 -25.11 2.83
N ARG A 276 7.19 -26.11 3.12
CA ARG A 276 7.55 -27.27 3.95
C ARG A 276 8.63 -28.13 3.31
N VAL A 277 8.55 -28.33 1.97
CA VAL A 277 9.58 -29.06 1.23
C VAL A 277 10.91 -28.31 1.26
N CYS A 278 10.89 -27.00 1.08
CA CYS A 278 12.07 -26.16 1.22
C CYS A 278 12.67 -26.21 2.63
N ASP A 279 11.83 -26.18 3.67
CA ASP A 279 12.29 -26.27 5.06
C ASP A 279 12.91 -27.65 5.36
N PHE A 280 12.35 -28.73 4.82
CA PHE A 280 12.95 -30.06 4.90
C PHE A 280 14.33 -30.10 4.23
N LEU A 281 14.49 -29.52 3.05
CA LEU A 281 15.80 -29.42 2.38
C LEU A 281 16.81 -28.62 3.20
N ILE A 282 16.38 -27.53 3.87
CA ILE A 282 17.25 -26.78 4.78
C ILE A 282 17.74 -27.67 5.92
N VAL A 283 16.86 -28.49 6.51
CA VAL A 283 17.25 -29.45 7.55
C VAL A 283 18.26 -30.46 7.01
N CYS A 284 18.05 -31.01 5.80
CA CYS A 284 19.01 -31.90 5.16
C CYS A 284 20.38 -31.23 4.97
N CYS A 285 20.43 -29.96 4.56
CA CYS A 285 21.67 -29.19 4.42
C CYS A 285 22.34 -28.95 5.78
N ILE A 286 21.58 -28.67 6.83
CA ILE A 286 22.13 -28.51 8.20
C ILE A 286 22.78 -29.82 8.66
N VAL A 287 22.09 -30.96 8.47
CA VAL A 287 22.67 -32.29 8.79
C VAL A 287 23.95 -32.54 8.01
N MET A 288 23.96 -32.20 6.69
CA MET A 288 25.17 -32.32 5.85
C MET A 288 26.31 -31.44 6.39
N ILE A 289 26.06 -30.21 6.81
CA ILE A 289 27.04 -29.32 7.42
C ILE A 289 27.59 -29.94 8.71
N CYS A 290 26.74 -30.46 9.57
CA CYS A 290 27.16 -31.15 10.82
C CYS A 290 28.04 -32.34 10.50
N VAL A 291 27.67 -33.21 9.55
CA VAL A 291 28.47 -34.36 9.11
C VAL A 291 29.82 -33.91 8.51
N SER A 292 29.85 -32.79 7.76
CA SER A 292 31.08 -32.23 7.23
C SER A 292 32.04 -31.79 8.35
N VAL A 293 31.51 -31.09 9.36
CA VAL A 293 32.31 -30.58 10.50
C VAL A 293 32.85 -31.71 11.37
N THR A 294 32.12 -32.82 11.53
CA THR A 294 32.61 -33.99 12.27
C THR A 294 33.70 -34.81 11.55
N GLY A 295 34.07 -34.40 10.33
CA GLY A 295 35.18 -35.00 9.57
C GLY A 295 34.78 -36.16 8.66
N PHE A 296 33.50 -36.57 8.61
CA PHE A 296 33.01 -37.60 7.68
C PHE A 296 32.85 -37.08 6.26
N LYS A 297 33.96 -36.62 5.64
CA LYS A 297 34.01 -35.92 4.36
C LYS A 297 33.38 -36.70 3.19
N SER A 298 33.58 -38.03 3.16
CA SER A 298 33.01 -38.89 2.12
C SER A 298 31.46 -38.95 2.20
N ILE A 299 30.91 -39.08 3.40
CA ILE A 299 29.44 -39.10 3.62
C ILE A 299 28.86 -37.70 3.28
N ALA A 300 29.53 -36.65 3.74
CA ALA A 300 29.12 -35.27 3.43
C ALA A 300 29.12 -34.99 1.92
N SER A 301 30.09 -35.58 1.17
CA SER A 301 30.13 -35.47 -0.31
C SER A 301 28.92 -36.14 -0.97
N MET A 302 28.54 -37.34 -0.54
CA MET A 302 27.35 -38.05 -1.06
C MET A 302 26.06 -37.24 -0.75
N MET A 303 25.94 -36.75 0.49
CA MET A 303 24.82 -35.89 0.87
C MET A 303 24.79 -34.60 0.05
N ALA A 304 25.95 -34.01 -0.24
CA ALA A 304 26.07 -32.80 -1.04
C ALA A 304 25.55 -33.02 -2.48
N GLN A 305 25.90 -34.13 -3.12
CA GLN A 305 25.39 -34.49 -4.45
C GLN A 305 23.87 -34.69 -4.43
N ALA A 306 23.37 -35.46 -3.46
CA ALA A 306 21.94 -35.72 -3.30
C ALA A 306 21.14 -34.42 -3.04
N THR A 307 21.61 -33.57 -2.13
CA THR A 307 20.95 -32.32 -1.80
C THR A 307 21.03 -31.29 -2.93
N ALA A 308 22.12 -31.22 -3.68
CA ALA A 308 22.25 -30.34 -4.85
C ALA A 308 21.26 -30.76 -5.96
N LEU A 309 21.18 -32.08 -6.26
CA LEU A 309 20.27 -32.61 -7.27
C LEU A 309 18.81 -32.42 -6.86
N ALA A 310 18.43 -32.86 -5.65
CA ALA A 310 17.06 -32.72 -5.16
C ALA A 310 16.68 -31.23 -5.02
N GLY A 311 17.57 -30.40 -4.52
CA GLY A 311 17.39 -28.96 -4.36
C GLY A 311 17.13 -28.26 -5.70
N SER A 312 17.92 -28.58 -6.74
CA SER A 312 17.72 -28.00 -8.09
C SER A 312 16.35 -28.33 -8.67
N ILE A 313 15.90 -29.59 -8.54
CA ILE A 313 14.58 -30.04 -9.00
C ILE A 313 13.46 -29.32 -8.24
N VAL A 314 13.56 -29.27 -6.91
CA VAL A 314 12.54 -28.63 -6.06
C VAL A 314 12.44 -27.13 -6.34
N LEU A 315 13.56 -26.43 -6.43
CA LEU A 315 13.58 -24.99 -6.69
C LEU A 315 13.06 -24.67 -8.11
N TRP A 316 13.43 -25.45 -9.11
CA TRP A 316 12.86 -25.35 -10.44
C TRP A 316 11.32 -25.53 -10.43
N SER A 317 10.84 -26.57 -9.74
CA SER A 317 9.40 -26.86 -9.60
C SER A 317 8.65 -25.71 -8.88
N CYS A 318 9.26 -25.13 -7.85
CA CYS A 318 8.73 -23.95 -7.18
C CYS A 318 8.58 -22.76 -8.12
N GLY A 319 9.58 -22.54 -8.99
CA GLY A 319 9.51 -21.53 -10.05
C GLY A 319 8.34 -21.75 -11.01
N LEU A 320 8.16 -22.98 -11.47
CA LEU A 320 7.08 -23.36 -12.39
C LEU A 320 5.69 -23.14 -11.76
N ILE A 321 5.52 -23.52 -10.49
CA ILE A 321 4.28 -23.29 -9.74
C ILE A 321 4.01 -21.80 -9.59
N ALA A 322 5.02 -21.01 -9.23
CA ALA A 322 4.89 -19.57 -9.07
C ALA A 322 4.52 -18.88 -10.40
N TYR A 323 5.14 -19.28 -11.51
CA TYR A 323 4.84 -18.76 -12.84
C TYR A 323 3.38 -19.05 -13.24
N ARG A 324 2.92 -20.31 -13.04
CA ARG A 324 1.52 -20.71 -13.33
C ARG A 324 0.51 -19.95 -12.47
N LYS A 325 0.91 -19.47 -11.30
CA LYS A 325 0.10 -18.64 -10.41
C LYS A 325 0.22 -17.12 -10.69
N GLY A 326 0.82 -16.74 -11.83
CA GLY A 326 0.87 -15.36 -12.30
C GLY A 326 2.08 -14.53 -11.84
N HIS A 327 3.06 -15.13 -11.18
CA HIS A 327 4.30 -14.42 -10.81
C HIS A 327 5.23 -14.29 -12.03
N LYS A 328 5.04 -13.24 -12.84
CA LYS A 328 5.75 -13.02 -14.11
C LYS A 328 7.28 -13.08 -14.03
N PRO A 329 7.98 -12.52 -13.00
CA PRO A 329 9.43 -12.61 -12.89
C PRO A 329 9.97 -14.04 -12.79
N ALA A 330 9.13 -15.03 -12.44
CA ALA A 330 9.52 -16.43 -12.33
C ALA A 330 9.99 -17.05 -13.65
N LYS A 331 9.71 -16.44 -14.82
CA LYS A 331 10.20 -16.93 -16.13
C LYS A 331 11.73 -17.00 -16.21
N TYR A 332 12.43 -15.95 -15.77
CA TYR A 332 13.88 -15.93 -15.74
C TYR A 332 14.44 -16.85 -14.67
N TYR A 333 13.76 -16.96 -13.55
CA TYR A 333 14.09 -17.89 -12.48
C TYR A 333 14.04 -19.36 -12.96
N ILE A 334 12.99 -19.76 -13.66
CA ILE A 334 12.86 -21.13 -14.22
C ILE A 334 14.02 -21.40 -15.20
N LEU A 335 14.31 -20.42 -16.07
CA LEU A 335 15.41 -20.56 -17.04
C LEU A 335 16.77 -20.71 -16.32
N ALA A 336 17.03 -19.91 -15.29
CA ALA A 336 18.23 -20.00 -14.48
C ALA A 336 18.39 -21.40 -13.86
N TRP A 337 17.37 -21.87 -13.18
CA TRP A 337 17.38 -23.20 -12.55
C TRP A 337 17.42 -24.36 -13.57
N SER A 338 16.97 -24.16 -14.80
CA SER A 338 17.12 -25.15 -15.87
C SER A 338 18.60 -25.33 -16.25
N PHE A 339 19.35 -24.23 -16.36
CA PHE A 339 20.78 -24.30 -16.64
C PHE A 339 21.57 -24.97 -15.53
N ILE A 340 21.34 -24.56 -14.28
CA ILE A 340 22.06 -25.18 -13.16
C ILE A 340 21.69 -26.66 -12.98
N GLN A 341 20.44 -27.04 -13.26
CA GLN A 341 20.03 -28.44 -13.21
C GLN A 341 20.79 -29.30 -14.21
N VAL A 342 20.94 -28.86 -15.45
CA VAL A 342 21.76 -29.54 -16.46
C VAL A 342 23.20 -29.65 -15.99
N THR A 343 23.76 -28.57 -15.45
CA THR A 343 25.11 -28.54 -14.90
C THR A 343 25.29 -29.54 -13.74
N VAL A 344 24.39 -29.54 -12.77
CA VAL A 344 24.46 -30.45 -11.62
C VAL A 344 24.39 -31.91 -12.08
N VAL A 345 23.48 -32.22 -12.99
CA VAL A 345 23.38 -33.58 -13.56
C VAL A 345 24.67 -33.98 -14.27
N ALA A 346 25.22 -33.11 -15.13
CA ALA A 346 26.47 -33.38 -15.84
C ALA A 346 27.64 -33.62 -14.86
N VAL A 347 27.75 -32.80 -13.81
CA VAL A 347 28.79 -32.94 -12.78
C VAL A 347 28.62 -34.26 -12.01
N VAL A 348 27.41 -34.59 -11.56
CA VAL A 348 27.16 -35.84 -10.83
C VAL A 348 27.49 -37.04 -11.69
N LEU A 349 27.05 -37.08 -12.94
CA LEU A 349 27.37 -38.18 -13.88
C LEU A 349 28.88 -38.29 -14.16
N SER A 350 29.60 -37.16 -14.20
CA SER A 350 31.08 -37.18 -14.35
C SER A 350 31.79 -37.68 -13.07
N LEU A 351 31.29 -37.30 -11.89
CA LEU A 351 31.86 -37.75 -10.62
C LEU A 351 31.63 -39.25 -10.39
N GLU A 352 30.49 -39.79 -10.79
CA GLU A 352 30.17 -41.23 -10.73
C GLU A 352 30.86 -42.06 -11.83
N GLY A 353 31.61 -41.39 -12.74
CA GLY A 353 32.35 -42.05 -13.81
C GLY A 353 31.47 -42.54 -15.00
N ILE A 354 30.20 -42.13 -15.06
CA ILE A 354 29.30 -42.45 -16.17
C ILE A 354 29.69 -41.63 -17.40
N LEU A 355 30.00 -40.35 -17.20
CA LEU A 355 30.57 -39.52 -18.24
C LEU A 355 32.10 -39.50 -18.07
N THR A 356 32.82 -39.70 -19.17
CA THR A 356 34.31 -39.64 -19.20
C THR A 356 34.76 -38.25 -18.77
N TYR A 357 35.72 -38.21 -17.86
CA TYR A 357 36.27 -36.96 -17.35
C TYR A 357 37.28 -36.39 -18.35
N HIS A 358 37.11 -35.13 -18.75
CA HIS A 358 37.99 -34.39 -19.65
C HIS A 358 38.49 -33.14 -18.97
N ASP A 359 39.53 -32.51 -19.52
CA ASP A 359 40.13 -31.27 -18.99
C ASP A 359 39.08 -30.14 -18.76
N TYR A 360 38.03 -30.10 -19.57
CA TYR A 360 36.96 -29.10 -19.47
C TYR A 360 35.79 -29.51 -18.58
N SER A 361 35.80 -30.74 -18.03
CA SER A 361 34.70 -31.19 -17.11
C SER A 361 34.61 -30.32 -15.86
N PHE A 362 35.72 -29.74 -15.40
CA PHE A 362 35.73 -28.78 -14.30
C PHE A 362 35.11 -27.42 -14.67
N GLU A 363 34.93 -27.13 -15.96
CA GLU A 363 34.33 -25.85 -16.40
C GLU A 363 32.82 -25.86 -16.37
N PHE A 364 32.15 -27.02 -16.19
CA PHE A 364 30.72 -27.10 -16.12
C PHE A 364 30.12 -26.24 -14.97
N VAL A 365 30.79 -26.25 -13.81
CA VAL A 365 30.31 -25.48 -12.65
C VAL A 365 30.43 -23.96 -12.88
N PRO A 366 31.56 -23.38 -13.28
CA PRO A 366 31.67 -21.96 -13.60
C PRO A 366 30.72 -21.50 -14.70
N ILE A 367 30.62 -22.25 -15.80
CA ILE A 367 29.73 -21.88 -16.92
C ILE A 367 28.26 -21.89 -16.46
N GLY A 368 27.81 -23.00 -15.87
CA GLY A 368 26.43 -23.14 -15.45
C GLY A 368 26.00 -22.15 -14.38
N SER A 369 26.87 -21.96 -13.36
CA SER A 369 26.58 -21.00 -12.29
C SER A 369 26.65 -19.54 -12.76
N THR A 370 27.53 -19.21 -13.72
CA THR A 370 27.57 -17.86 -14.32
C THR A 370 26.26 -17.54 -15.02
N ILE A 371 25.77 -18.45 -15.88
CA ILE A 371 24.51 -18.28 -16.60
C ILE A 371 23.35 -18.18 -15.63
N GLU A 372 23.29 -19.08 -14.64
CA GLU A 372 22.25 -19.08 -13.61
C GLU A 372 22.22 -17.75 -12.85
N LEU A 373 23.37 -17.32 -12.31
CA LEU A 373 23.46 -16.09 -11.50
C LEU A 373 23.11 -14.85 -12.30
N LEU A 374 23.55 -14.75 -13.56
CA LEU A 374 23.15 -13.64 -14.44
C LEU A 374 21.65 -13.63 -14.70
N LEU A 375 21.03 -14.78 -14.99
CA LEU A 375 19.60 -14.88 -15.19
C LEU A 375 18.80 -14.55 -13.93
N LEU A 376 19.30 -14.96 -12.75
CA LEU A 376 18.71 -14.55 -11.46
C LEU A 376 18.85 -13.05 -11.21
N ALA A 377 19.96 -12.43 -11.61
CA ALA A 377 20.13 -10.97 -11.55
C ALA A 377 19.13 -10.25 -12.47
N PHE A 378 18.88 -10.77 -13.69
CA PHE A 378 17.81 -10.27 -14.56
C PHE A 378 16.42 -10.45 -13.93
N ALA A 379 16.18 -11.61 -13.29
CA ALA A 379 14.92 -11.86 -12.58
C ALA A 379 14.67 -10.84 -11.45
N LEU A 380 15.72 -10.52 -10.69
CA LEU A 380 15.68 -9.48 -9.65
C LEU A 380 15.42 -8.09 -10.24
N GLY A 381 16.04 -7.77 -11.39
CA GLY A 381 15.80 -6.51 -12.10
C GLY A 381 14.35 -6.38 -12.59
N ASP A 382 13.79 -7.45 -13.16
CA ASP A 382 12.38 -7.48 -13.60
C ASP A 382 11.39 -7.36 -12.42
N ARG A 383 11.70 -8.02 -11.30
CA ARG A 383 10.96 -7.86 -10.04
C ARG A 383 11.00 -6.42 -9.54
N TYR A 384 12.17 -5.80 -9.54
CA TYR A 384 12.33 -4.41 -9.14
C TYR A 384 11.50 -3.46 -10.00
N ARG A 385 11.55 -3.61 -11.33
CA ARG A 385 10.70 -2.83 -12.25
C ARG A 385 9.20 -3.00 -11.94
N THR A 386 8.78 -4.22 -11.63
CA THR A 386 7.38 -4.50 -11.27
C THR A 386 6.98 -3.80 -9.97
N ILE A 387 7.86 -3.80 -8.96
CA ILE A 387 7.60 -3.11 -7.69
C ILE A 387 7.48 -1.60 -7.91
N ILE A 388 8.42 -0.98 -8.63
CA ILE A 388 8.40 0.47 -8.93
C ILE A 388 7.14 0.84 -9.71
N ARG A 389 6.78 0.05 -10.72
CA ARG A 389 5.57 0.30 -11.52
C ARG A 389 4.30 0.24 -10.67
N ASN A 390 4.20 -0.76 -9.80
CA ASN A 390 3.05 -0.88 -8.91
C ASN A 390 2.99 0.28 -7.89
N GLU A 391 4.14 0.70 -7.37
CA GLU A 391 4.22 1.86 -6.48
C GLU A 391 3.75 3.14 -7.18
N GLN A 392 4.16 3.36 -8.43
CA GLN A 392 3.70 4.49 -9.24
C GLN A 392 2.19 4.43 -9.46
N LEU A 393 1.65 3.28 -9.85
CA LEU A 393 0.20 3.13 -10.04
C LEU A 393 -0.59 3.45 -8.76
N ILE A 394 -0.12 2.98 -7.60
CA ILE A 394 -0.75 3.30 -6.31
C ILE A 394 -0.64 4.79 -5.98
N LYS A 395 0.48 5.43 -6.30
CA LYS A 395 0.65 6.89 -6.11
C LYS A 395 -0.32 7.68 -7.00
N ASP A 396 -0.45 7.30 -8.27
CA ASP A 396 -1.36 7.95 -9.22
C ASP A 396 -2.82 7.77 -8.80
N GLU A 397 -3.19 6.57 -8.35
CA GLU A 397 -4.54 6.29 -7.83
C GLU A 397 -4.84 7.12 -6.57
N ASN A 398 -3.90 7.16 -5.62
CA ASN A 398 -4.04 7.99 -4.42
C ASN A 398 -4.14 9.48 -4.75
N PHE A 399 -3.36 9.96 -5.71
CA PHE A 399 -3.42 11.34 -6.16
C PHE A 399 -4.79 11.70 -6.76
N SER A 400 -5.32 10.85 -7.65
CA SER A 400 -6.65 11.03 -8.22
C SER A 400 -7.76 10.99 -7.17
N LEU A 401 -7.63 10.12 -6.17
CA LEU A 401 -8.57 10.03 -5.05
C LEU A 401 -8.56 11.32 -4.21
N ILE A 402 -7.38 11.84 -3.89
CA ILE A 402 -7.21 13.11 -3.15
C ILE A 402 -7.83 14.27 -3.93
N GLN A 403 -7.60 14.37 -5.24
CA GLN A 403 -8.22 15.40 -6.08
C GLN A 403 -9.75 15.32 -6.05
N THR A 404 -10.30 14.11 -6.17
CA THR A 404 -11.75 13.89 -6.11
C THR A 404 -12.33 14.29 -4.76
N GLN A 405 -11.63 13.94 -3.67
CA GLN A 405 -12.04 14.33 -2.32
C GLN A 405 -11.98 15.84 -2.10
N ASN A 406 -10.93 16.50 -2.57
CA ASN A 406 -10.79 17.95 -2.47
C ASN A 406 -11.93 18.67 -3.23
N HIS A 407 -12.21 18.25 -4.45
CA HIS A 407 -13.31 18.83 -5.22
C HIS A 407 -14.68 18.64 -4.54
N ARG A 408 -14.91 17.47 -3.94
CA ARG A 408 -16.12 17.21 -3.16
C ARG A 408 -16.20 18.09 -1.91
N LEU A 409 -15.06 18.28 -1.25
CA LEU A 409 -14.95 19.13 -0.06
C LEU A 409 -15.23 20.60 -0.41
N GLU A 410 -14.64 21.10 -1.50
CA GLU A 410 -14.88 22.46 -2.01
C GLU A 410 -16.37 22.70 -2.25
N LYS A 411 -17.05 21.81 -2.97
CA LYS A 411 -18.50 21.91 -3.18
C LYS A 411 -19.30 21.91 -1.87
N LEU A 412 -18.92 21.05 -0.93
CA LEU A 412 -19.62 20.99 0.36
C LEU A 412 -19.40 22.27 1.16
N VAL A 413 -18.21 22.83 1.13
CA VAL A 413 -17.88 24.14 1.76
C VAL A 413 -18.70 25.26 1.14
N GLU A 414 -18.78 25.30 -0.19
CA GLU A 414 -19.59 26.30 -0.92
C GLU A 414 -21.08 26.20 -0.55
N GLU A 415 -21.68 25.01 -0.60
CA GLU A 415 -23.06 24.77 -0.19
C GLU A 415 -23.32 25.17 1.26
N ARG A 416 -22.41 24.83 2.17
CA ARG A 416 -22.54 25.18 3.59
C ARG A 416 -22.40 26.69 3.80
N THR A 417 -21.51 27.35 3.08
CA THR A 417 -21.30 28.79 3.17
C THR A 417 -22.52 29.56 2.69
N LEU A 418 -23.12 29.14 1.55
CA LEU A 418 -24.38 29.72 1.07
C LEU A 418 -25.50 29.56 2.08
N LYS A 419 -25.71 28.36 2.58
CA LYS A 419 -26.76 28.09 3.59
C LYS A 419 -26.55 28.87 4.88
N LEU A 420 -25.30 29.04 5.30
CA LEU A 420 -24.97 29.84 6.50
C LEU A 420 -25.30 31.32 6.25
N SER A 421 -24.94 31.86 5.07
CA SER A 421 -25.25 33.24 4.69
C SER A 421 -26.77 33.50 4.70
N GLU A 422 -27.58 32.63 4.10
CA GLU A 422 -29.05 32.72 4.11
C GLU A 422 -29.61 32.70 5.55
N THR A 423 -29.05 31.82 6.40
CA THR A 423 -29.50 31.72 7.80
C THR A 423 -29.13 32.97 8.60
N ILE A 424 -27.97 33.59 8.35
CA ILE A 424 -27.57 34.84 8.99
C ILE A 424 -28.52 35.96 8.58
N GLU A 425 -28.85 36.10 7.29
CA GLU A 425 -29.77 37.14 6.79
C GLU A 425 -31.18 37.00 7.42
N GLN A 426 -31.69 35.77 7.51
CA GLN A 426 -32.97 35.51 8.20
C GLN A 426 -32.92 35.88 9.67
N LEU A 427 -31.83 35.55 10.36
CA LEU A 427 -31.66 35.85 11.79
C LEU A 427 -31.56 37.37 12.02
N GLU A 428 -30.82 38.11 11.18
CA GLU A 428 -30.69 39.56 11.24
C GLU A 428 -32.06 40.24 11.05
N THR A 429 -32.82 39.79 10.06
CA THR A 429 -34.17 40.29 9.79
C THR A 429 -35.08 40.06 10.99
N SER A 430 -35.09 38.85 11.52
CA SER A 430 -35.91 38.50 12.71
C SER A 430 -35.50 39.33 13.94
N ASN A 431 -34.20 39.54 14.16
CA ASN A 431 -33.72 40.33 15.30
C ASN A 431 -34.02 41.82 15.16
N SER A 432 -34.00 42.37 13.92
CA SER A 432 -34.40 43.73 13.63
C SER A 432 -35.88 43.96 13.94
N VAL A 433 -36.77 43.06 13.52
CA VAL A 433 -38.21 43.11 13.86
C VAL A 433 -38.42 43.07 15.39
N LYS A 434 -37.76 42.14 16.08
CA LYS A 434 -37.83 42.00 17.53
C LYS A 434 -37.42 43.29 18.23
N ASN A 435 -36.31 43.92 17.84
CA ASN A 435 -35.83 45.16 18.46
C ASN A 435 -36.76 46.35 18.23
N LYS A 436 -37.34 46.45 17.02
CA LYS A 436 -38.34 47.47 16.71
C LYS A 436 -39.56 47.37 17.60
N LEU A 437 -40.02 46.13 17.82
CA LEU A 437 -41.17 45.85 18.72
C LEU A 437 -40.87 46.28 20.16
N PHE A 438 -39.71 45.88 20.71
CA PHE A 438 -39.33 46.28 22.07
C PHE A 438 -39.26 47.78 22.22
N SER A 439 -38.81 48.52 21.22
CA SER A 439 -38.74 49.97 21.24
C SER A 439 -40.13 50.62 21.30
N ILE A 440 -41.08 50.11 20.49
CA ILE A 440 -42.45 50.62 20.47
C ILE A 440 -43.15 50.37 21.82
N ILE A 441 -43.05 49.13 22.34
CA ILE A 441 -43.65 48.76 23.61
C ILE A 441 -43.11 49.63 24.74
N ALA A 442 -41.80 49.80 24.83
CA ALA A 442 -41.15 50.59 25.87
C ALA A 442 -41.57 52.08 25.82
N HIS A 443 -41.67 52.62 24.60
CA HIS A 443 -42.11 54.01 24.43
C HIS A 443 -43.55 54.26 24.85
N ASP A 444 -44.46 53.41 24.38
CA ASP A 444 -45.91 53.63 24.57
C ASP A 444 -46.36 53.29 25.99
N LEU A 445 -45.67 52.38 26.70
CA LEU A 445 -45.91 52.13 28.12
C LEU A 445 -45.41 53.23 29.02
N ARG A 446 -44.29 53.90 28.67
CA ARG A 446 -43.67 54.94 29.52
C ARG A 446 -44.59 56.13 29.70
N SER A 447 -45.32 56.54 28.68
CA SER A 447 -46.18 57.76 28.71
C SER A 447 -47.26 57.71 29.77
N PRO A 448 -48.16 56.69 29.83
CA PRO A 448 -49.22 56.64 30.84
C PRO A 448 -48.70 56.36 32.27
N PHE A 449 -47.58 55.58 32.38
CA PHE A 449 -46.94 55.40 33.69
C PHE A 449 -46.42 56.72 34.23
N ASN A 450 -45.78 57.54 33.40
CA ASN A 450 -45.32 58.85 33.83
C ASN A 450 -46.47 59.78 34.19
N SER A 451 -47.58 59.71 33.42
CA SER A 451 -48.81 60.45 33.74
C SER A 451 -49.41 60.07 35.10
N LEU A 452 -49.49 58.71 35.37
CA LEU A 452 -49.91 58.23 36.70
C LEU A 452 -49.01 58.71 37.83
N ILE A 453 -47.70 58.61 37.64
CA ILE A 453 -46.74 59.09 38.65
C ILE A 453 -46.93 60.57 38.92
N SER A 454 -47.14 61.37 37.84
CA SER A 454 -47.38 62.79 38.01
C SER A 454 -48.71 63.10 38.77
N ILE A 455 -49.78 62.36 38.46
CA ILE A 455 -51.08 62.50 39.19
C ILE A 455 -50.91 62.16 40.68
N PHE A 456 -50.17 61.06 41.00
CA PHE A 456 -49.93 60.69 42.40
C PHE A 456 -49.06 61.73 43.10
N SER A 457 -48.02 62.28 42.46
CA SER A 457 -47.16 63.33 43.02
C SER A 457 -47.93 64.59 43.28
N LEU A 458 -48.84 65.05 42.41
CA LEU A 458 -49.69 66.21 42.62
C LEU A 458 -50.68 65.98 43.74
N LYS A 459 -51.22 64.76 43.92
CA LYS A 459 -52.07 64.43 45.08
C LYS A 459 -51.30 64.47 46.39
N ASP A 460 -50.08 63.89 46.42
CA ASP A 460 -49.27 63.87 47.68
C ASP A 460 -48.80 65.27 48.12
N MET A 461 -48.81 66.25 47.20
CA MET A 461 -48.51 67.67 47.47
C MET A 461 -49.76 68.45 47.85
N ASP A 462 -50.96 67.81 48.02
CA ASP A 462 -52.26 68.46 48.28
C ASP A 462 -52.66 69.54 47.27
N LEU A 463 -52.16 69.44 46.05
CA LEU A 463 -52.41 70.38 44.95
C LEU A 463 -53.66 70.05 44.11
N LEU A 464 -54.36 68.95 44.39
CA LEU A 464 -55.55 68.48 43.65
C LEU A 464 -56.79 68.34 44.59
N THR A 465 -57.88 68.89 44.19
CA THR A 465 -59.20 68.60 44.77
C THR A 465 -59.65 67.18 44.42
N LEU A 466 -60.58 66.60 45.24
CA LEU A 466 -61.12 65.27 45.02
C LEU A 466 -61.81 65.11 43.63
N ASP A 467 -62.42 66.16 43.13
CA ASP A 467 -63.09 66.13 41.83
C ASP A 467 -62.10 66.23 40.67
N GLU A 468 -61.06 67.07 40.77
CA GLU A 468 -59.95 67.15 39.80
C GLU A 468 -59.17 65.81 39.73
N LEU A 469 -58.91 65.18 40.90
CA LEU A 469 -58.29 63.84 40.94
C LEU A 469 -59.10 62.79 40.20
N LYS A 470 -60.46 62.77 40.42
CA LYS A 470 -61.33 61.85 39.70
C LYS A 470 -61.28 62.07 38.19
N ILE A 471 -61.25 63.31 37.73
CA ILE A 471 -61.18 63.63 36.30
C ILE A 471 -59.83 63.13 35.70
N LEU A 472 -58.71 63.44 36.29
CA LEU A 472 -57.40 63.02 35.84
C LEU A 472 -57.22 61.51 35.90
N LEU A 473 -57.74 60.84 36.94
CA LEU A 473 -57.69 59.37 36.99
C LEU A 473 -58.57 58.73 35.91
N ASN A 474 -59.76 59.30 35.60
CA ASN A 474 -60.61 58.80 34.52
C ASN A 474 -59.95 59.00 33.13
N GLU A 475 -59.28 60.16 32.89
CA GLU A 475 -58.53 60.35 31.65
C GLU A 475 -57.38 59.37 31.52
N ASN A 476 -56.61 59.16 32.60
CA ASN A 476 -55.52 58.20 32.60
C ASN A 476 -56.01 56.77 32.45
N LYS A 477 -57.13 56.40 33.04
CA LYS A 477 -57.77 55.09 32.82
C LYS A 477 -58.07 54.86 31.31
N LYS A 478 -58.60 55.87 30.60
CA LYS A 478 -58.84 55.75 29.17
C LYS A 478 -57.56 55.54 28.38
N ASN A 479 -56.47 56.24 28.77
CA ASN A 479 -55.17 56.05 28.15
C ASN A 479 -54.63 54.62 28.39
N ILE A 480 -54.71 54.11 29.61
CA ILE A 480 -54.29 52.75 29.98
C ILE A 480 -55.10 51.68 29.21
N ASP A 481 -56.44 51.86 29.12
CA ASP A 481 -57.31 50.94 28.36
C ASP A 481 -56.93 50.94 26.88
N THR A 482 -56.59 52.07 26.31
CA THR A 482 -56.09 52.20 24.91
C THR A 482 -54.80 51.41 24.73
N ILE A 483 -53.82 51.59 25.65
CA ILE A 483 -52.52 50.89 25.57
C ILE A 483 -52.68 49.41 25.81
N HIS A 484 -53.52 48.99 26.75
CA HIS A 484 -53.85 47.57 26.98
C HIS A 484 -54.36 46.93 25.68
N ASN A 485 -55.28 47.56 24.97
CA ASN A 485 -55.77 47.08 23.69
C ASN A 485 -54.65 47.03 22.62
N THR A 486 -53.81 48.03 22.60
CA THR A 486 -52.67 48.09 21.68
C THR A 486 -51.66 46.96 21.96
N LEU A 487 -51.31 46.74 23.25
CA LEU A 487 -50.40 45.68 23.66
C LEU A 487 -50.97 44.29 23.32
N ASN A 488 -52.27 44.08 23.53
CA ASN A 488 -52.90 42.83 23.13
C ASN A 488 -52.84 42.62 21.61
N ASN A 489 -53.10 43.65 20.82
CA ASN A 489 -52.97 43.58 19.36
C ASN A 489 -51.56 43.27 18.92
N LEU A 490 -50.55 43.84 19.60
CA LEU A 490 -49.13 43.66 19.33
C LEU A 490 -48.64 42.25 19.74
N LEU A 491 -49.12 41.74 20.90
CA LEU A 491 -48.88 40.36 21.33
C LEU A 491 -49.47 39.33 20.34
N TYR A 492 -50.67 39.57 19.83
CA TYR A 492 -51.28 38.74 18.79
C TYR A 492 -50.49 38.79 17.51
N TRP A 493 -50.02 39.97 17.08
CA TRP A 493 -49.16 40.12 15.91
C TRP A 493 -47.81 39.42 16.09
N ALA A 494 -47.16 39.59 17.24
CA ALA A 494 -45.86 38.95 17.53
C ALA A 494 -45.99 37.41 17.53
N LYS A 495 -47.09 36.89 18.10
CA LYS A 495 -47.38 35.46 18.06
C LYS A 495 -47.61 34.96 16.64
N SER A 496 -48.33 35.73 15.83
CA SER A 496 -48.57 35.45 14.42
C SER A 496 -47.26 35.36 13.61
N GLN A 497 -46.31 36.27 13.86
CA GLN A 497 -45.00 36.27 13.19
C GLN A 497 -44.08 35.13 13.64
N MET A 498 -44.18 34.67 14.90
CA MET A 498 -43.34 33.61 15.44
C MET A 498 -43.80 32.18 15.11
N GLU A 499 -45.16 31.97 15.13
CA GLU A 499 -45.75 30.64 14.97
C GLU A 499 -46.33 30.39 13.58
N GLY A 500 -46.42 31.42 12.73
CA GLY A 500 -47.25 31.46 11.54
C GLY A 500 -48.74 31.52 11.89
N VAL A 501 -49.51 32.28 11.12
CA VAL A 501 -50.97 32.37 11.34
C VAL A 501 -51.60 31.07 10.91
N LYS A 502 -52.04 30.22 11.87
CA LYS A 502 -52.90 29.10 11.57
C LYS A 502 -54.34 29.61 11.46
N THR A 503 -54.78 29.92 10.27
CA THR A 503 -56.19 30.26 9.99
C THR A 503 -57.04 29.02 10.08
N LEU A 504 -58.09 29.06 10.89
CA LEU A 504 -59.05 27.97 11.09
C LEU A 504 -60.40 28.38 10.51
N PRO A 505 -60.65 28.26 9.20
CA PRO A 505 -61.86 28.70 8.57
C PRO A 505 -63.06 27.79 8.97
N VAL A 506 -64.14 28.42 9.35
CA VAL A 506 -65.40 27.79 9.66
C VAL A 506 -66.57 28.51 8.92
N ALA A 507 -67.64 27.84 8.72
CA ALA A 507 -68.85 28.46 8.15
C ALA A 507 -69.61 29.20 9.25
N PHE A 508 -69.81 30.51 9.10
CA PHE A 508 -70.61 31.33 10.07
C PHE A 508 -71.41 32.43 9.35
N ASN A 509 -72.41 32.97 10.07
CA ASN A 509 -73.22 34.06 9.52
C ASN A 509 -72.60 35.42 9.81
N ILE A 510 -72.04 36.05 8.82
CA ILE A 510 -71.33 37.35 8.93
C ILE A 510 -72.29 38.50 9.32
N LYS A 511 -73.56 38.43 8.90
CA LYS A 511 -74.59 39.40 9.29
C LYS A 511 -74.83 39.39 10.80
N GLN A 512 -74.96 38.20 11.39
CA GLN A 512 -75.17 38.04 12.82
C GLN A 512 -73.95 38.59 13.59
N LEU A 513 -72.70 38.28 13.14
CA LEU A 513 -71.52 38.80 13.78
C LEU A 513 -71.43 40.34 13.73
N ILE A 514 -71.87 40.95 12.64
CA ILE A 514 -71.94 42.43 12.52
C ILE A 514 -73.00 43.00 13.43
N GLU A 515 -74.18 42.37 13.55
CA GLU A 515 -75.25 42.76 14.46
C GLU A 515 -74.86 42.71 15.93
N GLU A 516 -74.15 41.63 16.32
CA GLU A 516 -73.59 41.48 17.68
C GLU A 516 -72.57 42.60 17.99
N LEU A 517 -71.66 42.87 17.06
CA LEU A 517 -70.68 43.97 17.20
C LEU A 517 -71.40 45.33 17.28
N ALA A 518 -72.41 45.60 16.45
CA ALA A 518 -73.14 46.83 16.47
C ALA A 518 -73.89 47.04 17.84
N LEU A 519 -74.41 45.98 18.47
CA LEU A 519 -74.95 46.02 19.82
C LEU A 519 -73.85 46.43 20.85
N VAL A 520 -72.69 45.84 20.79
CA VAL A 520 -71.56 46.19 21.69
C VAL A 520 -71.17 47.67 21.58
N TYR A 521 -71.18 48.25 20.39
CA TYR A 521 -70.82 49.65 20.14
C TYR A 521 -72.03 50.62 20.33
N SER A 522 -73.25 50.16 20.57
CA SER A 522 -74.46 50.98 20.73
C SER A 522 -74.29 52.14 21.70
N PRO A 523 -73.71 52.00 22.91
CA PRO A 523 -73.50 53.12 23.83
C PRO A 523 -72.58 54.21 23.28
N LEU A 524 -71.52 53.81 22.57
CA LEU A 524 -70.54 54.78 21.96
C LEU A 524 -71.19 55.51 20.80
N ILE A 525 -71.97 54.83 19.98
CA ILE A 525 -72.74 55.36 18.85
C ILE A 525 -73.73 56.41 19.32
N GLN A 526 -74.49 56.07 20.34
CA GLN A 526 -75.46 57.02 20.93
C GLN A 526 -74.80 58.22 21.57
N ALA A 527 -73.71 58.02 22.30
CA ALA A 527 -72.98 59.12 22.93
C ALA A 527 -72.37 60.12 21.91
N LYS A 528 -72.03 59.62 20.69
CA LYS A 528 -71.44 60.47 19.60
C LYS A 528 -72.53 61.00 18.68
N GLY A 529 -73.78 60.60 18.79
CA GLY A 529 -74.93 61.02 17.94
C GLY A 529 -74.78 60.57 16.48
N ILE A 530 -74.22 59.37 16.26
CA ILE A 530 -74.11 58.77 14.94
C ILE A 530 -75.03 57.59 14.76
N THR A 531 -75.33 57.13 13.55
CA THR A 531 -76.16 55.96 13.25
C THR A 531 -75.36 54.89 12.51
N ILE A 532 -75.58 53.60 12.79
CA ILE A 532 -75.12 52.49 11.96
C ILE A 532 -76.29 51.96 11.15
N ASN A 533 -76.11 51.88 9.85
CA ASN A 533 -77.06 51.32 8.90
C ASN A 533 -76.48 50.05 8.26
N LEU A 534 -77.08 48.87 8.59
CA LEU A 534 -76.70 47.61 7.96
C LEU A 534 -77.64 47.36 6.77
N HIS A 535 -77.12 47.35 5.59
CA HIS A 535 -77.82 47.03 4.36
C HIS A 535 -77.56 45.57 3.98
N ALA A 536 -78.44 44.66 4.45
CA ALA A 536 -78.34 43.22 4.22
C ALA A 536 -79.77 42.66 4.15
N THR A 537 -80.18 42.05 3.02
CA THR A 537 -81.53 41.53 2.77
C THR A 537 -81.71 40.05 3.13
N ASP A 538 -80.61 39.26 3.09
CA ASP A 538 -80.66 37.81 3.23
C ASP A 538 -79.71 37.29 4.33
N GLN A 539 -79.58 35.95 4.47
CA GLN A 539 -78.57 35.33 5.26
C GLN A 539 -77.23 35.30 4.48
N PHE A 540 -76.17 35.75 5.12
CA PHE A 540 -74.84 35.82 4.52
C PHE A 540 -73.84 34.86 5.26
N ILE A 541 -73.76 33.62 4.73
CA ILE A 541 -72.87 32.61 5.33
C ILE A 541 -71.51 32.65 4.59
N VAL A 542 -70.42 32.89 5.32
CA VAL A 542 -69.06 32.96 4.84
C VAL A 542 -68.23 31.81 5.41
N PHE A 543 -67.12 31.45 4.69
CA PHE A 543 -66.20 30.47 5.13
C PHE A 543 -64.83 31.15 5.40
N ALA A 544 -64.56 31.43 6.68
CA ALA A 544 -63.37 32.16 7.12
C ALA A 544 -63.09 31.88 8.59
N ASP A 545 -61.96 32.36 9.13
CA ASP A 545 -61.69 32.30 10.57
C ASP A 545 -62.53 33.38 11.29
N GLU A 546 -63.56 32.95 12.01
CA GLU A 546 -64.50 33.83 12.68
C GLU A 546 -63.82 34.80 13.63
N ASN A 547 -62.83 34.37 14.41
CA ASN A 547 -62.09 35.23 15.35
C ASN A 547 -61.26 36.31 14.65
N GLN A 548 -60.61 35.95 13.53
CA GLN A 548 -59.85 36.89 12.74
C GLN A 548 -60.75 37.94 12.06
N ILE A 549 -61.89 37.49 11.50
CA ILE A 549 -62.86 38.39 10.87
C ILE A 549 -63.55 39.25 11.90
N GLN A 550 -63.86 38.73 13.10
CA GLN A 550 -64.37 39.55 14.21
C GLN A 550 -63.40 40.67 14.59
N LEU A 551 -62.08 40.39 14.66
CA LEU A 551 -61.06 41.40 14.93
C LEU A 551 -60.96 42.42 13.81
N VAL A 552 -61.06 41.99 12.56
CA VAL A 552 -61.09 42.88 11.39
C VAL A 552 -62.30 43.82 11.45
N LEU A 553 -63.50 43.27 11.63
CA LEU A 553 -64.69 44.07 11.70
C LEU A 553 -64.67 45.04 12.88
N ARG A 554 -64.22 44.58 14.03
CA ARG A 554 -64.06 45.41 15.22
C ARG A 554 -63.16 46.61 14.96
N ASN A 555 -61.98 46.39 14.34
CA ASN A 555 -61.04 47.46 13.98
C ASN A 555 -61.67 48.45 12.96
N LEU A 556 -62.36 47.91 11.94
CA LEU A 556 -62.99 48.76 10.91
C LEU A 556 -64.15 49.59 11.47
N ILE A 557 -64.97 49.01 12.35
CA ILE A 557 -66.10 49.70 13.03
C ILE A 557 -65.56 50.74 13.99
N ASP A 558 -64.54 50.41 14.84
CA ASP A 558 -63.89 51.33 15.73
C ASP A 558 -63.32 52.55 14.95
N ASN A 559 -62.66 52.30 13.84
CA ASN A 559 -62.17 53.37 12.99
C ASN A 559 -63.31 54.21 12.41
N ALA A 560 -64.36 53.56 11.92
CA ALA A 560 -65.54 54.26 11.41
C ALA A 560 -66.19 55.17 12.48
N ILE A 561 -66.37 54.67 13.71
CA ILE A 561 -66.88 55.46 14.83
C ILE A 561 -65.98 56.63 15.15
N LYS A 562 -64.67 56.41 15.20
CA LYS A 562 -63.64 57.38 15.53
C LYS A 562 -63.57 58.57 14.55
N PHE A 563 -63.71 58.29 13.25
CA PHE A 563 -63.53 59.28 12.19
C PHE A 563 -64.85 59.90 11.68
N THR A 564 -66.02 59.37 12.04
CA THR A 564 -67.30 59.92 11.67
C THR A 564 -67.69 61.12 12.52
N PRO A 565 -68.01 62.31 11.94
CA PRO A 565 -68.49 63.44 12.67
C PRO A 565 -69.88 63.19 13.23
N SER A 566 -70.26 63.87 14.33
CA SER A 566 -71.66 63.80 14.89
C SER A 566 -72.72 64.08 13.85
N SER A 567 -73.84 63.47 13.93
CA SER A 567 -74.99 63.61 13.04
C SER A 567 -74.82 62.98 11.65
N HIS A 568 -73.75 62.10 11.48
CA HIS A 568 -73.54 61.35 10.24
C HIS A 568 -73.68 59.86 10.51
N GLY A 569 -73.82 59.02 9.43
CA GLY A 569 -74.01 57.59 9.54
C GLY A 569 -72.80 56.76 9.13
N ILE A 570 -72.68 55.58 9.71
CA ILE A 570 -71.74 54.51 9.27
C ILE A 570 -72.64 53.52 8.47
N GLY A 571 -72.24 53.23 7.24
CA GLY A 571 -72.89 52.22 6.41
C GLY A 571 -72.08 50.93 6.39
N ILE A 572 -72.76 49.81 6.68
CA ILE A 572 -72.19 48.47 6.48
C ILE A 572 -72.98 47.80 5.38
N THR A 573 -72.36 47.45 4.26
CA THR A 573 -73.04 46.84 3.12
C THR A 573 -72.54 45.43 2.90
N LEU A 574 -73.45 44.47 2.79
CA LEU A 574 -73.13 43.09 2.41
C LEU A 574 -73.68 42.86 0.99
N THR A 575 -72.87 42.40 0.09
CA THR A 575 -73.24 42.18 -1.32
C THR A 575 -72.86 40.76 -1.73
N HIS A 576 -73.78 40.05 -2.33
CA HIS A 576 -73.51 38.74 -2.91
C HIS A 576 -72.76 38.89 -4.24
N ASN A 577 -71.55 38.36 -4.35
CA ASN A 577 -70.91 38.10 -5.62
C ASN A 577 -71.09 36.59 -5.95
N MET A 578 -70.61 36.19 -7.15
CA MET A 578 -70.85 34.84 -7.67
C MET A 578 -70.31 33.72 -6.73
N TYR A 579 -69.12 33.93 -6.12
CA TYR A 579 -68.48 32.95 -5.24
C TYR A 579 -68.00 33.52 -3.88
N SER A 580 -68.31 34.82 -3.65
CA SER A 580 -67.88 35.53 -2.46
C SER A 580 -68.94 36.47 -1.96
N ILE A 581 -68.75 36.94 -0.72
CA ILE A 581 -69.58 37.99 -0.11
C ILE A 581 -68.65 39.19 0.09
N GLU A 582 -68.93 40.35 -0.58
CA GLU A 582 -68.24 41.58 -0.31
C GLU A 582 -68.84 42.25 0.92
N ILE A 583 -67.96 42.60 1.85
CA ILE A 583 -68.24 43.33 3.08
C ILE A 583 -67.59 44.70 2.97
N CYS A 584 -68.43 45.77 3.05
CA CYS A 584 -67.90 47.13 3.01
C CYS A 584 -68.36 47.88 4.28
N VAL A 585 -67.41 48.46 5.00
CA VAL A 585 -67.66 49.39 6.11
C VAL A 585 -67.31 50.82 5.60
N SER A 586 -68.32 51.64 5.56
CA SER A 586 -68.24 53.00 4.97
C SER A 586 -68.58 54.07 6.03
N ASN A 587 -67.76 55.13 6.05
CA ASN A 587 -68.00 56.26 6.94
C ASN A 587 -67.69 57.61 6.29
N THR A 588 -68.31 58.66 6.76
CA THR A 588 -68.01 60.03 6.29
C THR A 588 -66.89 60.66 7.18
N ILE A 589 -65.90 61.22 6.57
CA ILE A 589 -64.80 61.89 7.27
C ILE A 589 -64.94 63.43 7.23
N SER A 590 -64.34 64.12 8.26
CA SER A 590 -64.34 65.57 8.28
C SER A 590 -63.40 66.20 7.22
N LYS A 591 -63.59 67.48 6.87
CA LYS A 591 -62.74 68.18 5.88
C LYS A 591 -61.24 68.22 6.28
N THR A 592 -60.97 68.29 7.60
CA THR A 592 -59.59 68.33 8.16
C THR A 592 -58.85 66.99 8.00
N ASN A 593 -59.55 65.86 7.93
CA ASN A 593 -58.96 64.55 7.81
C ASN A 593 -58.82 64.09 6.36
N ALA A 594 -59.32 64.86 5.38
CA ALA A 594 -59.24 64.54 3.96
C ALA A 594 -57.80 64.71 3.38
N LEU A 595 -56.89 65.38 4.10
CA LEU A 595 -55.50 65.64 3.66
C LEU A 595 -54.54 64.43 3.85
N ASN A 596 -54.93 63.42 4.62
CA ASN A 596 -54.05 62.28 4.93
C ASN A 596 -54.49 60.96 4.21
N ILE A 597 -55.12 61.11 3.06
CA ILE A 597 -55.62 59.94 2.28
C ILE A 597 -54.50 59.04 1.80
N GLU A 598 -53.34 59.59 1.47
CA GLU A 598 -52.17 58.82 1.04
C GLU A 598 -51.61 57.89 2.10
N SER A 599 -51.67 58.30 3.37
CA SER A 599 -51.23 57.42 4.49
C SER A 599 -52.19 56.26 4.75
N ILE A 600 -53.45 56.35 4.37
CA ILE A 600 -54.43 55.26 4.49
C ILE A 600 -54.24 54.21 3.40
N THR A 601 -53.79 54.64 2.23
CA THR A 601 -53.58 53.74 1.07
C THR A 601 -52.18 53.09 1.02
N ASN A 602 -51.18 53.64 1.71
CA ASN A 602 -49.84 53.08 1.72
C ASN A 602 -49.71 51.91 2.71
N PRO A 603 -49.34 50.68 2.26
CA PRO A 603 -49.25 49.52 3.12
C PRO A 603 -48.22 49.66 4.24
N ASP A 604 -47.14 50.43 4.07
CA ASP A 604 -46.01 50.58 4.97
C ASP A 604 -46.09 51.81 5.90
N ALA A 605 -47.15 52.64 5.77
CA ALA A 605 -47.31 53.84 6.59
C ALA A 605 -47.88 53.48 7.97
N PHE A 606 -47.06 53.55 9.02
CA PHE A 606 -47.43 53.40 10.42
C PHE A 606 -47.76 54.75 11.10
N GLU A 607 -48.21 55.74 10.35
CA GLU A 607 -48.55 57.04 10.92
C GLU A 607 -49.88 57.07 11.65
N ALA A 608 -49.85 57.40 12.91
CA ALA A 608 -51.02 57.55 13.74
C ALA A 608 -51.79 58.86 13.41
N THR A 609 -53.05 58.76 13.00
CA THR A 609 -53.93 59.93 12.73
C THR A 609 -54.85 60.21 13.94
N TYR A 610 -55.18 61.47 14.14
CA TYR A 610 -56.14 61.89 15.22
C TYR A 610 -57.58 61.77 14.75
N GLY A 611 -58.41 61.14 15.59
CA GLY A 611 -59.87 61.07 15.37
C GLY A 611 -60.58 62.42 15.62
N THR A 612 -61.88 62.48 15.34
CA THR A 612 -62.73 63.66 15.52
C THR A 612 -62.88 64.11 16.97
N GLY A 613 -62.54 63.28 17.96
CA GLY A 613 -62.50 63.57 19.37
C GLY A 613 -61.08 63.73 19.96
N HIS A 614 -60.06 64.00 19.08
CA HIS A 614 -58.63 64.05 19.47
C HIS A 614 -58.05 62.74 19.96
N GLU A 615 -58.65 61.59 19.68
CA GLU A 615 -58.13 60.28 20.03
C GLU A 615 -56.99 59.90 19.07
N LYS A 616 -55.82 59.58 19.66
CA LYS A 616 -54.62 59.16 18.89
C LYS A 616 -54.75 57.69 18.52
N GLY A 617 -54.63 57.36 17.22
CA GLY A 617 -54.51 55.95 16.78
C GLY A 617 -53.07 55.49 16.84
N VAL A 618 -52.84 54.20 16.94
CA VAL A 618 -51.49 53.56 16.99
C VAL A 618 -50.96 53.13 15.60
N GLY A 619 -51.86 53.22 14.56
CA GLY A 619 -51.50 52.87 13.17
C GLY A 619 -51.45 51.37 12.87
N LEU A 620 -51.46 50.49 13.85
CA LEU A 620 -51.33 49.04 13.70
C LEU A 620 -52.62 48.29 13.27
N GLY A 621 -53.80 48.88 13.54
CA GLY A 621 -55.10 48.24 13.32
C GLY A 621 -55.40 47.87 11.85
N LEU A 622 -55.12 48.79 10.93
CA LEU A 622 -55.34 48.54 9.49
C LEU A 622 -54.30 47.53 8.91
N HIS A 623 -53.09 47.52 9.44
CA HIS A 623 -52.08 46.54 9.05
C HIS A 623 -52.51 45.11 9.44
N LEU A 624 -52.99 44.93 10.67
CA LEU A 624 -53.55 43.66 11.13
C LEU A 624 -54.79 43.23 10.32
N CYS A 625 -55.65 44.21 9.96
CA CYS A 625 -56.81 43.91 9.08
C CYS A 625 -56.34 43.37 7.73
N ARG A 626 -55.33 43.94 7.13
CA ARG A 626 -54.77 43.49 5.85
C ARG A 626 -54.19 42.08 5.96
N GLU A 627 -53.39 41.80 7.00
CA GLU A 627 -52.84 40.46 7.24
C GLU A 627 -53.94 39.42 7.40
N TYR A 628 -54.91 39.64 8.31
CA TYR A 628 -55.98 38.66 8.53
C TYR A 628 -56.87 38.44 7.32
N ILE A 629 -57.17 39.49 6.58
CA ILE A 629 -57.94 39.39 5.33
C ILE A 629 -57.16 38.61 4.28
N LYS A 630 -55.84 38.82 4.16
CA LYS A 630 -54.96 38.09 3.26
C LYS A 630 -54.89 36.59 3.62
N GLU A 631 -54.75 36.26 4.89
CA GLU A 631 -54.74 34.90 5.36
C GLU A 631 -56.09 34.17 5.12
N ASN A 632 -57.18 34.91 5.10
CA ASN A 632 -58.49 34.40 4.70
C ASN A 632 -58.78 34.47 3.17
N GLY A 633 -57.69 34.63 2.38
CA GLY A 633 -57.75 34.53 0.93
C GLY A 633 -58.33 35.78 0.21
N SER A 634 -58.28 36.97 0.85
CA SER A 634 -58.85 38.19 0.31
C SER A 634 -57.87 39.39 0.43
N GLU A 635 -58.29 40.53 -0.06
CA GLU A 635 -57.53 41.79 0.00
C GLU A 635 -58.40 42.93 0.50
N LEU A 636 -57.88 43.75 1.45
CA LEU A 636 -58.56 44.93 1.93
C LEU A 636 -58.44 46.08 0.90
N ARG A 637 -59.54 46.43 0.30
CA ARG A 637 -59.64 47.54 -0.68
C ARG A 637 -60.24 48.79 -0.03
N VAL A 638 -59.63 49.93 -0.30
CA VAL A 638 -60.15 51.24 0.18
C VAL A 638 -60.74 51.97 -1.00
N LYS A 639 -62.01 52.30 -0.93
CA LYS A 639 -62.72 53.12 -1.93
C LYS A 639 -63.02 54.49 -1.32
N ILE A 640 -62.65 55.58 -2.00
CA ILE A 640 -62.88 56.97 -1.54
C ILE A 640 -63.72 57.70 -2.57
N SER A 641 -64.88 58.22 -2.13
CA SER A 641 -65.76 59.02 -2.95
C SER A 641 -66.12 60.32 -2.22
N GLY A 642 -65.42 61.41 -2.53
CA GLY A 642 -65.53 62.68 -1.84
C GLY A 642 -65.17 62.59 -0.36
N ARG A 643 -66.13 62.65 0.54
CA ARG A 643 -65.94 62.50 2.01
C ARG A 643 -66.29 61.10 2.52
N LEU A 644 -66.78 60.21 1.67
CA LEU A 644 -67.09 58.86 2.02
C LEU A 644 -65.90 57.96 1.82
N VAL A 645 -65.42 57.33 2.87
CA VAL A 645 -64.36 56.30 2.86
C VAL A 645 -65.00 54.97 3.12
N SER A 646 -64.71 53.97 2.26
CA SER A 646 -65.22 52.60 2.39
C SER A 646 -64.07 51.62 2.41
N PHE A 647 -64.00 50.76 3.44
CA PHE A 647 -63.06 49.64 3.56
C PHE A 647 -63.82 48.38 3.15
N CYS A 648 -63.41 47.76 2.06
CA CYS A 648 -64.09 46.59 1.49
C CYS A 648 -63.17 45.39 1.40
N PHE A 649 -63.68 44.23 1.68
CA PHE A 649 -63.02 42.95 1.48
C PHE A 649 -64.02 41.84 1.13
N GLU A 650 -63.56 40.76 0.57
CA GLU A 650 -64.39 39.68 0.13
C GLU A 650 -64.08 38.41 0.96
N LEU A 651 -65.10 37.64 1.31
CA LEU A 651 -64.90 36.34 1.93
C LEU A 651 -65.58 35.25 1.10
N PRO A 652 -64.99 34.06 1.01
CA PRO A 652 -65.60 32.96 0.30
C PRO A 652 -66.99 32.65 0.89
N ARG A 653 -67.97 32.36 0.06
CA ARG A 653 -69.28 31.88 0.47
C ARG A 653 -69.18 30.44 0.94
N ALA A 654 -69.79 30.10 2.04
CA ALA A 654 -69.81 28.74 2.55
C ALA A 654 -70.88 27.87 1.85
#